data_4c47484124c3b936bd0cce60d9c0e708
#
_entry.id   4c47484124c3b936bd0cce60d9c0e708
#
_cell.length_a   1.000
_cell.length_b   1.000
_cell.length_c   1.000
_cell.angle_alpha   90.00
_cell.angle_beta   90.00
_cell.angle_gamma   90.00
#
_symmetry.space_group_name_H-M   'P 1'
#
loop_
_entity.id
_entity.type
_entity.pdbx_description
1 polymer ?
#
loop_
_entity_poly.entity_id
_entity_poly.type
_entity_poly.pdbx_seq_one_letter_code
_entity_poly.pdbx_strand_id
1 'polypeptide(L)'
;VEDIQDSVESVLIQAGYDDVAKGYILYRKQREKIRNLNSTLLDYKELVDGYVKVTDWRVKENSTVTYSVGGLILSNSGAITANYWLSEIYDEEIGRAHKNADIHIHDLSMLTGYCAGWSLKQLIQEGLGGIPGRITSAPAKHLSVLCNQMVNFLGIMQNEWAGAQAFSSFDTYLAPFVRTDHLTYPEVKKCVESFVYGVNIPSRWGTQAPFTNITLDWTVPDDLKNLPAIVGGKEMDFTYGDCKEEMDMVNRAFIETMIEGDAEGRGFQYPIPTYSITRDFDWSETENNKLLFEMTAKYGTPYFSNYINSDMEPSDVRSMCCRLRLDLRELRKKSGGFFGSGESTGSVGVVTINMPRIAYLSENKEEFYKRLDRLMDLSARSLHIKRTVITKLLNEGLYPYTKRYLGTFENHFSTIGLIGMNEACLNAKWLRQDLTHEEAQEFTKEVLNHMRERLSDYQEEYGDLYNLEATPAESTTYRLAKHDVEQFPDIITAAEKNGTPYYTNSSHLPVGYTDDVFEALDIQDELQTLYTSGTVFHTFLGEKLPDWKSAASLVRKIAENYKLPYYTMSPTYSICKNHGYLSGEQFKCPYCGEEAEVYSRITGYYRPVKNWNDGKTQEFKERKVYDITNSHMRPRTQAAAEEAEKAAVDDSETKTLLFTTKTCPNCRVATSSLEKANIPYELIDAEENMELVEKYGVMQAPTLIVVKDGKVTKLANASNIKNYAEKEG
;
A
#
# COMPACT_ATOMS: atom_id res chain seq x y z
N VAL A 1 -21.60 29.55 -18.83
CA VAL A 1 -21.13 30.49 -19.88
C VAL A 1 -20.61 29.71 -21.08
N GLU A 2 -19.84 28.63 -20.83
CA GLU A 2 -19.25 27.80 -21.88
C GLU A 2 -20.31 27.08 -22.71
N ASP A 3 -21.35 26.52 -22.09
CA ASP A 3 -22.47 25.89 -22.80
C ASP A 3 -23.20 26.85 -23.78
N ILE A 4 -23.27 28.12 -23.41
CA ILE A 4 -23.82 29.17 -24.30
C ILE A 4 -22.88 29.40 -25.48
N GLN A 5 -21.60 29.40 -25.26
CA GLN A 5 -20.60 29.57 -26.30
C GLN A 5 -20.55 28.38 -27.27
N ASP A 6 -20.68 27.14 -26.74
CA ASP A 6 -20.79 25.94 -27.55
C ASP A 6 -22.08 25.94 -28.40
N SER A 7 -23.16 26.43 -27.83
CA SER A 7 -24.43 26.63 -28.56
C SER A 7 -24.27 27.65 -29.70
N VAL A 8 -23.54 28.77 -29.48
CA VAL A 8 -23.26 29.77 -30.51
C VAL A 8 -22.40 29.15 -31.64
N GLU A 9 -21.38 28.37 -31.33
CA GLU A 9 -20.56 27.68 -32.33
C GLU A 9 -21.43 26.73 -33.19
N SER A 10 -22.24 25.92 -32.52
CA SER A 10 -23.14 24.98 -33.20
C SER A 10 -24.14 25.69 -34.11
N VAL A 11 -24.72 26.77 -33.67
CA VAL A 11 -25.68 27.56 -34.46
C VAL A 11 -24.99 28.20 -35.68
N LEU A 12 -23.78 28.74 -35.52
CA LEU A 12 -23.04 29.33 -36.62
C LEU A 12 -22.68 28.29 -37.70
N ILE A 13 -22.26 27.10 -37.29
CA ILE A 13 -21.95 25.99 -38.20
C ILE A 13 -23.25 25.51 -38.93
N GLN A 14 -24.33 25.30 -38.17
CA GLN A 14 -25.60 24.87 -38.75
C GLN A 14 -26.23 25.89 -39.70
N ALA A 15 -25.96 27.15 -39.48
CA ALA A 15 -26.43 28.24 -40.35
C ALA A 15 -25.56 28.47 -41.60
N GLY A 16 -24.45 27.68 -41.75
CA GLY A 16 -23.57 27.78 -42.90
C GLY A 16 -22.56 28.91 -42.84
N TYR A 17 -22.35 29.54 -41.66
CA TYR A 17 -21.36 30.59 -41.45
C TYR A 17 -20.01 30.02 -40.97
N ASP A 18 -19.44 29.11 -41.73
CA ASP A 18 -18.26 28.33 -41.34
C ASP A 18 -17.00 29.22 -41.03
N ASP A 19 -16.79 30.28 -41.82
CA ASP A 19 -15.67 31.21 -41.60
C ASP A 19 -15.84 32.02 -40.31
N VAL A 20 -17.07 32.40 -39.99
CA VAL A 20 -17.41 33.11 -38.74
C VAL A 20 -17.28 32.18 -37.54
N ALA A 21 -17.78 30.97 -37.66
CA ALA A 21 -17.64 29.93 -36.63
C ALA A 21 -16.17 29.67 -36.33
N LYS A 22 -15.36 29.49 -37.37
CA LYS A 22 -13.90 29.28 -37.24
C LYS A 22 -13.20 30.47 -36.57
N GLY A 23 -13.56 31.69 -36.97
CA GLY A 23 -13.05 32.92 -36.35
C GLY A 23 -13.43 33.01 -34.86
N TYR A 24 -14.69 32.66 -34.52
CA TYR A 24 -15.17 32.64 -33.15
C TYR A 24 -14.46 31.61 -32.30
N ILE A 25 -14.26 30.37 -32.78
CA ILE A 25 -13.54 29.31 -32.12
C ILE A 25 -12.10 29.71 -31.83
N LEU A 26 -11.40 30.31 -32.84
CA LEU A 26 -10.03 30.79 -32.67
C LEU A 26 -9.92 31.93 -31.65
N TYR A 27 -10.86 32.88 -31.70
CA TYR A 27 -10.96 33.98 -30.73
C TYR A 27 -11.18 33.46 -29.31
N ARG A 28 -12.09 32.48 -29.16
CA ARG A 28 -12.42 31.85 -27.91
C ARG A 28 -11.20 31.13 -27.29
N LYS A 29 -10.48 30.32 -28.08
CA LYS A 29 -9.21 29.67 -27.67
C LYS A 29 -8.15 30.69 -27.29
N GLN A 30 -8.02 31.78 -28.01
CA GLN A 30 -7.05 32.84 -27.70
C GLN A 30 -7.41 33.57 -26.40
N ARG A 31 -8.70 33.84 -26.15
CA ARG A 31 -9.18 34.45 -24.91
C ARG A 31 -9.07 33.51 -23.71
N GLU A 32 -9.28 32.22 -23.93
CA GLU A 32 -9.06 31.19 -22.92
C GLU A 32 -7.58 31.10 -22.55
N LYS A 33 -6.70 31.10 -23.54
CA LYS A 33 -5.25 31.13 -23.33
C LYS A 33 -4.79 32.37 -22.54
N ILE A 34 -5.36 33.53 -22.82
CA ILE A 34 -5.09 34.78 -22.08
C ILE A 34 -5.65 34.72 -20.66
N ARG A 35 -6.84 34.16 -20.45
CA ARG A 35 -7.43 33.97 -19.12
C ARG A 35 -6.59 32.99 -18.29
N ASN A 36 -6.17 31.89 -18.89
CA ASN A 36 -5.33 30.87 -18.24
C ASN A 36 -3.94 31.47 -17.89
N LEU A 37 -3.35 32.29 -18.74
CA LEU A 37 -2.11 33.01 -18.44
C LEU A 37 -2.30 34.02 -17.29
N ASN A 38 -3.38 34.77 -17.29
CA ASN A 38 -3.69 35.72 -16.21
C ASN A 38 -4.05 35.02 -14.91
N SER A 39 -4.78 33.89 -14.97
CA SER A 39 -5.09 33.08 -13.77
C SER A 39 -3.80 32.46 -13.23
N THR A 40 -2.92 31.95 -14.07
CA THR A 40 -1.63 31.38 -13.66
C THR A 40 -0.75 32.39 -12.91
N LEU A 41 -0.72 33.66 -13.35
CA LEU A 41 0.03 34.73 -12.69
C LEU A 41 -0.61 35.18 -11.36
N LEU A 42 -1.93 35.21 -11.29
CA LEU A 42 -2.67 35.53 -10.06
C LEU A 42 -2.58 34.38 -9.04
N ASP A 43 -2.72 33.16 -9.50
CA ASP A 43 -2.63 31.93 -8.69
C ASP A 43 -1.23 31.70 -8.13
N TYR A 44 -0.18 32.19 -8.79
CA TYR A 44 1.19 32.04 -8.31
C TYR A 44 1.41 32.70 -6.94
N LYS A 45 0.87 33.90 -6.76
CA LYS A 45 0.96 34.60 -5.46
C LYS A 45 0.15 33.85 -4.40
N GLU A 46 -1.04 33.39 -4.73
CA GLU A 46 -1.86 32.60 -3.82
C GLU A 46 -1.20 31.27 -3.46
N LEU A 47 -0.56 30.61 -4.40
CA LEU A 47 0.19 29.36 -4.18
C LEU A 47 1.36 29.57 -3.22
N VAL A 48 2.18 30.60 -3.44
CA VAL A 48 3.32 30.92 -2.56
C VAL A 48 2.83 31.33 -1.17
N ASP A 49 1.87 32.25 -1.08
CA ASP A 49 1.30 32.72 0.17
C ASP A 49 0.59 31.58 0.91
N GLY A 50 -0.14 30.73 0.21
CA GLY A 50 -0.83 29.56 0.78
C GLY A 50 0.13 28.55 1.37
N TYR A 51 1.23 28.29 0.69
CA TYR A 51 2.29 27.41 1.23
C TYR A 51 2.96 28.03 2.46
N VAL A 52 3.41 29.28 2.35
CA VAL A 52 4.12 29.97 3.43
C VAL A 52 3.25 30.14 4.69
N LYS A 53 1.97 30.40 4.52
CA LYS A 53 1.00 30.55 5.62
C LYS A 53 0.41 29.22 6.10
N VAL A 54 0.73 28.11 5.44
CA VAL A 54 0.16 26.77 5.71
C VAL A 54 -1.39 26.77 5.68
N THR A 55 -1.98 27.62 4.84
CA THR A 55 -3.44 27.76 4.72
C THR A 55 -4.04 26.89 3.62
N ASP A 56 -3.24 26.46 2.65
CA ASP A 56 -3.67 25.57 1.59
C ASP A 56 -3.59 24.09 2.04
N TRP A 57 -4.69 23.34 1.97
CA TRP A 57 -4.73 21.93 2.33
C TRP A 57 -3.72 21.07 1.54
N ARG A 58 -3.39 21.49 0.31
CA ARG A 58 -2.40 20.83 -0.54
C ARG A 58 -0.99 20.83 0.06
N VAL A 59 -0.68 21.74 0.97
CA VAL A 59 0.60 21.73 1.71
C VAL A 59 0.75 20.47 2.55
N LYS A 60 -0.38 19.89 3.02
CA LYS A 60 -0.46 18.63 3.77
C LYS A 60 -1.05 17.48 2.95
N GLU A 61 -1.31 17.69 1.66
CA GLU A 61 -1.89 16.69 0.77
C GLU A 61 -1.08 15.41 0.78
N ASN A 62 0.24 15.56 0.72
CA ASN A 62 1.19 14.47 0.69
C ASN A 62 2.10 14.55 1.93
N SER A 63 1.90 13.64 2.86
CA SER A 63 2.64 13.61 4.12
C SER A 63 4.14 13.29 3.97
N THR A 64 4.60 12.97 2.73
CA THR A 64 6.01 12.66 2.44
C THR A 64 6.89 13.88 2.27
N VAL A 65 6.32 15.07 2.05
CA VAL A 65 7.07 16.31 1.81
C VAL A 65 7.05 17.17 3.08
N THR A 66 8.22 17.51 3.60
CA THR A 66 8.34 18.39 4.76
C THR A 66 8.16 19.85 4.38
N TYR A 67 7.56 20.65 5.29
CA TYR A 67 7.48 22.10 5.16
C TYR A 67 8.89 22.69 5.16
N SER A 68 9.34 23.17 3.99
CA SER A 68 10.73 23.62 3.77
C SER A 68 10.83 24.43 2.48
N VAL A 69 11.97 25.10 2.27
CA VAL A 69 12.27 25.78 1.00
C VAL A 69 12.22 24.80 -0.20
N GLY A 70 12.76 23.59 -0.04
CA GLY A 70 12.67 22.54 -1.07
C GLY A 70 11.22 22.16 -1.33
N GLY A 71 10.40 22.02 -0.30
CA GLY A 71 8.96 21.76 -0.42
C GLY A 71 8.21 22.88 -1.14
N LEU A 72 8.56 24.15 -0.88
CA LEU A 72 8.01 25.29 -1.62
C LEU A 72 8.35 25.24 -3.11
N ILE A 73 9.60 24.90 -3.45
CA ILE A 73 10.05 24.76 -4.84
C ILE A 73 9.26 23.65 -5.53
N LEU A 74 9.13 22.48 -4.89
CA LEU A 74 8.36 21.36 -5.43
C LEU A 74 6.88 21.71 -5.62
N SER A 75 6.27 22.39 -4.64
CA SER A 75 4.87 22.83 -4.73
C SER A 75 4.63 23.76 -5.90
N ASN A 76 5.46 24.80 -6.05
CA ASN A 76 5.35 25.76 -7.13
C ASN A 76 5.60 25.14 -8.51
N SER A 77 6.70 24.37 -8.64
CA SER A 77 7.03 23.65 -9.86
C SER A 77 5.93 22.64 -10.23
N GLY A 78 5.42 21.92 -9.23
CA GLY A 78 4.36 20.94 -9.40
C GLY A 78 3.05 21.57 -9.91
N ALA A 79 2.65 22.71 -9.37
CA ALA A 79 1.45 23.42 -9.82
C ALA A 79 1.54 23.88 -11.28
N ILE A 80 2.70 24.40 -11.70
CA ILE A 80 2.95 24.79 -13.09
C ILE A 80 2.88 23.57 -14.00
N THR A 81 3.53 22.47 -13.61
CA THR A 81 3.56 21.23 -14.41
C THR A 81 2.16 20.61 -14.52
N ALA A 82 1.39 20.59 -13.42
CA ALA A 82 0.02 20.12 -13.45
C ALA A 82 -0.88 20.95 -14.39
N ASN A 83 -0.73 22.26 -14.35
CA ASN A 83 -1.45 23.11 -15.30
C ASN A 83 -1.06 22.82 -16.74
N TYR A 84 0.22 22.63 -17.02
CA TYR A 84 0.72 22.27 -18.36
C TYR A 84 0.13 20.94 -18.86
N TRP A 85 0.06 19.90 -18.02
CA TRP A 85 -0.63 18.65 -18.34
C TRP A 85 -2.10 18.89 -18.74
N LEU A 86 -2.82 19.65 -17.92
CA LEU A 86 -4.28 19.81 -18.03
C LEU A 86 -4.71 20.82 -19.12
N SER A 87 -3.82 21.71 -19.57
CA SER A 87 -4.17 22.74 -20.55
C SER A 87 -3.50 22.58 -21.91
N GLU A 88 -2.29 21.98 -21.97
CA GLU A 88 -1.51 21.90 -23.21
C GLU A 88 -1.33 20.46 -23.72
N ILE A 89 -1.32 19.45 -22.81
CA ILE A 89 -1.09 18.07 -23.20
C ILE A 89 -2.38 17.29 -23.36
N TYR A 90 -3.23 17.29 -22.33
CA TYR A 90 -4.52 16.62 -22.39
C TYR A 90 -5.55 17.45 -23.17
N ASP A 91 -6.47 16.76 -23.83
CA ASP A 91 -7.62 17.44 -24.41
C ASP A 91 -8.54 18.02 -23.31
N GLU A 92 -9.40 18.94 -23.71
CA GLU A 92 -10.28 19.69 -22.80
C GLU A 92 -11.21 18.76 -22.01
N GLU A 93 -11.68 17.67 -22.60
CA GLU A 93 -12.59 16.74 -21.95
C GLU A 93 -11.91 16.01 -20.78
N ILE A 94 -10.66 15.53 -20.97
CA ILE A 94 -9.85 14.91 -19.93
C ILE A 94 -9.53 15.93 -18.82
N GLY A 95 -9.08 17.13 -19.20
CA GLY A 95 -8.78 18.20 -18.26
C GLY A 95 -9.98 18.59 -17.41
N ARG A 96 -11.18 18.68 -18.04
CA ARG A 96 -12.44 19.00 -17.38
C ARG A 96 -12.86 17.88 -16.41
N ALA A 97 -12.78 16.62 -16.81
CA ALA A 97 -13.11 15.47 -15.98
C ALA A 97 -12.25 15.42 -14.71
N HIS A 98 -10.94 15.73 -14.81
CA HIS A 98 -10.08 15.84 -13.64
C HIS A 98 -10.44 17.02 -12.74
N LYS A 99 -10.63 18.23 -13.33
CA LYS A 99 -10.96 19.45 -12.57
C LYS A 99 -12.29 19.33 -11.86
N ASN A 100 -13.29 18.71 -12.49
CA ASN A 100 -14.62 18.47 -11.92
C ASN A 100 -14.68 17.31 -10.94
N ALA A 101 -13.56 16.60 -10.73
CA ALA A 101 -13.48 15.44 -9.84
C ALA A 101 -14.31 14.21 -10.28
N ASP A 102 -14.58 14.06 -11.59
CA ASP A 102 -15.11 12.81 -12.15
C ASP A 102 -14.04 11.70 -12.12
N ILE A 103 -12.80 12.11 -12.37
CA ILE A 103 -11.60 11.29 -12.26
C ILE A 103 -10.50 12.02 -11.50
N HIS A 104 -9.52 11.27 -11.02
CA HIS A 104 -8.27 11.84 -10.50
C HIS A 104 -7.09 11.28 -11.28
N ILE A 105 -6.40 12.15 -12.03
CA ILE A 105 -5.14 11.82 -12.69
C ILE A 105 -4.03 12.07 -11.67
N HIS A 106 -3.26 11.03 -11.35
CA HIS A 106 -2.20 11.10 -10.36
C HIS A 106 -0.92 11.74 -10.92
N ASP A 107 -0.10 12.29 -10.03
CA ASP A 107 1.26 12.78 -10.29
C ASP A 107 1.41 13.81 -11.41
N LEU A 108 0.44 14.67 -11.55
CA LEU A 108 0.48 15.80 -12.49
C LEU A 108 1.59 16.82 -12.16
N SER A 109 2.15 16.77 -10.95
CA SER A 109 3.24 17.62 -10.49
C SER A 109 4.59 17.36 -11.20
N MET A 110 4.72 16.23 -11.90
CA MET A 110 5.93 15.86 -12.63
C MET A 110 5.63 15.42 -14.07
N LEU A 111 6.49 15.80 -14.99
CA LEU A 111 6.38 15.41 -16.40
C LEU A 111 7.13 14.10 -16.64
N THR A 112 6.65 13.01 -16.02
CA THR A 112 7.33 11.70 -16.05
C THR A 112 6.37 10.55 -15.74
N GLY A 113 6.92 9.31 -15.73
CA GLY A 113 6.21 8.11 -15.32
C GLY A 113 5.91 8.07 -13.81
N TYR A 114 5.02 7.15 -13.42
CA TYR A 114 4.58 7.00 -12.02
C TYR A 114 5.63 6.27 -11.20
N CYS A 115 5.77 4.96 -11.35
CA CYS A 115 6.69 4.15 -10.56
C CYS A 115 7.39 3.08 -11.38
N ALA A 116 8.55 2.62 -10.90
CA ALA A 116 9.36 1.63 -11.60
C ALA A 116 10.01 0.61 -10.65
N GLY A 117 10.03 -0.65 -11.09
CA GLY A 117 10.94 -1.67 -10.59
C GLY A 117 12.22 -1.67 -11.43
N TRP A 118 13.33 -1.90 -10.77
CA TRP A 118 14.64 -1.89 -11.39
C TRP A 118 15.35 -3.23 -11.20
N SER A 119 16.05 -3.68 -12.22
CA SER A 119 16.86 -4.88 -12.09
C SER A 119 18.10 -4.61 -11.25
N LEU A 120 18.11 -5.17 -10.03
CA LEU A 120 19.29 -5.15 -9.18
C LEU A 120 20.43 -5.95 -9.81
N LYS A 121 20.10 -7.02 -10.54
CA LYS A 121 21.06 -7.81 -11.32
C LYS A 121 21.78 -6.94 -12.35
N GLN A 122 21.06 -6.08 -13.09
CA GLN A 122 21.67 -5.18 -14.06
C GLN A 122 22.64 -4.18 -13.39
N LEU A 123 22.25 -3.60 -12.26
CA LEU A 123 23.13 -2.71 -11.49
C LEU A 123 24.41 -3.44 -11.03
N ILE A 124 24.30 -4.68 -10.58
CA ILE A 124 25.43 -5.53 -10.17
C ILE A 124 26.36 -5.87 -11.36
N GLN A 125 25.77 -6.11 -12.53
CA GLN A 125 26.53 -6.47 -13.74
C GLN A 125 27.23 -5.28 -14.38
N GLU A 126 26.59 -4.11 -14.42
CA GLU A 126 27.01 -2.98 -15.22
C GLU A 126 27.55 -1.80 -14.39
N GLY A 127 27.28 -1.78 -13.09
CA GLY A 127 27.61 -0.65 -12.23
C GLY A 127 26.65 0.53 -12.38
N LEU A 128 26.99 1.67 -11.78
CA LEU A 128 26.17 2.88 -11.79
C LEU A 128 26.79 3.95 -12.69
N GLY A 129 26.08 4.33 -13.76
CA GLY A 129 26.50 5.37 -14.70
C GLY A 129 26.33 4.98 -16.17
N GLY A 130 27.35 5.24 -16.98
CA GLY A 130 27.30 5.01 -18.44
C GLY A 130 26.53 6.08 -19.21
N ILE A 131 26.36 7.26 -18.60
CA ILE A 131 25.70 8.42 -19.19
C ILE A 131 26.80 9.43 -19.60
N PRO A 132 26.82 9.91 -20.87
CA PRO A 132 27.80 10.84 -21.33
C PRO A 132 27.90 12.09 -20.44
N GLY A 133 29.12 12.45 -20.05
CA GLY A 133 29.39 13.63 -19.20
C GLY A 133 29.02 13.47 -17.71
N ARG A 134 28.66 12.28 -17.27
CA ARG A 134 28.41 11.94 -15.87
C ARG A 134 29.43 10.97 -15.32
N ILE A 135 29.63 11.00 -13.98
CA ILE A 135 30.52 10.05 -13.30
C ILE A 135 29.94 8.64 -13.44
N THR A 136 30.82 7.68 -13.74
CA THR A 136 30.50 6.27 -13.86
C THR A 136 31.22 5.47 -12.77
N SER A 137 30.49 4.64 -12.04
CA SER A 137 31.00 3.70 -11.08
C SER A 137 30.99 2.28 -11.68
N ALA A 138 32.13 1.60 -11.66
CA ALA A 138 32.23 0.21 -12.13
C ALA A 138 31.35 -0.73 -11.30
N PRO A 139 31.08 -1.96 -11.80
CA PRO A 139 30.40 -3.00 -11.03
C PRO A 139 31.00 -3.19 -9.63
N ALA A 140 30.14 -3.19 -8.61
CA ALA A 140 30.56 -3.32 -7.23
C ALA A 140 31.19 -4.69 -6.97
N LYS A 141 32.36 -4.70 -6.33
CA LYS A 141 33.04 -5.93 -5.91
C LYS A 141 32.79 -6.27 -4.44
N HIS A 142 32.36 -5.28 -3.66
CA HIS A 142 32.17 -5.38 -2.21
C HIS A 142 30.75 -4.97 -1.82
N LEU A 143 30.20 -5.61 -0.77
CA LEU A 143 28.85 -5.34 -0.28
C LEU A 143 28.63 -3.84 0.03
N SER A 144 29.59 -3.20 0.70
CA SER A 144 29.50 -1.78 1.06
C SER A 144 29.42 -0.87 -0.16
N VAL A 145 30.12 -1.21 -1.24
CA VAL A 145 30.07 -0.46 -2.51
C VAL A 145 28.72 -0.64 -3.20
N LEU A 146 28.19 -1.88 -3.22
CA LEU A 146 26.86 -2.16 -3.77
C LEU A 146 25.78 -1.39 -3.01
N CYS A 147 25.80 -1.43 -1.67
CA CYS A 147 24.86 -0.65 -0.86
C CYS A 147 24.90 0.85 -1.18
N ASN A 148 26.08 1.41 -1.36
CA ASN A 148 26.25 2.82 -1.75
C ASN A 148 25.72 3.08 -3.17
N GLN A 149 26.01 2.20 -4.13
CA GLN A 149 25.48 2.31 -5.49
C GLN A 149 23.95 2.26 -5.52
N MET A 150 23.32 1.36 -4.72
CA MET A 150 21.86 1.29 -4.61
C MET A 150 21.24 2.58 -4.06
N VAL A 151 21.83 3.15 -3.00
CA VAL A 151 21.35 4.44 -2.42
C VAL A 151 21.43 5.55 -3.45
N ASN A 152 22.56 5.67 -4.13
CA ASN A 152 22.74 6.71 -5.16
C ASN A 152 21.82 6.50 -6.37
N PHE A 153 21.65 5.25 -6.81
CA PHE A 153 20.73 4.89 -7.89
C PHE A 153 19.29 5.32 -7.56
N LEU A 154 18.79 4.95 -6.40
CA LEU A 154 17.44 5.30 -5.94
C LEU A 154 17.26 6.82 -5.78
N GLY A 155 18.28 7.51 -5.24
CA GLY A 155 18.30 8.96 -5.13
C GLY A 155 18.26 9.69 -6.47
N ILE A 156 18.90 9.13 -7.49
CA ILE A 156 18.86 9.66 -8.87
C ILE A 156 17.49 9.39 -9.49
N MET A 157 17.00 8.15 -9.41
CA MET A 157 15.77 7.73 -10.07
C MET A 157 14.53 8.45 -9.53
N GLN A 158 14.48 8.81 -8.25
CA GLN A 158 13.36 9.59 -7.75
C GLN A 158 13.25 11.01 -8.37
N ASN A 159 14.29 11.51 -9.05
CA ASN A 159 14.23 12.76 -9.80
C ASN A 159 13.73 12.57 -11.24
N GLU A 160 13.77 11.33 -11.75
CA GLU A 160 13.23 10.98 -13.07
C GLU A 160 11.85 10.30 -13.01
N TRP A 161 11.36 9.94 -11.81
CA TRP A 161 10.08 9.26 -11.58
C TRP A 161 9.29 9.92 -10.45
N ALA A 162 7.97 9.95 -10.58
CA ALA A 162 7.11 10.63 -9.61
C ALA A 162 6.92 9.83 -8.31
N GLY A 163 6.72 8.53 -8.42
CA GLY A 163 6.39 7.63 -7.32
C GLY A 163 7.54 6.73 -6.88
N ALA A 164 7.19 5.53 -6.43
CA ALA A 164 8.11 4.62 -5.80
C ALA A 164 9.08 3.95 -6.77
N GLN A 165 10.24 3.57 -6.21
CA GLN A 165 11.28 2.79 -6.86
C GLN A 165 11.46 1.48 -6.10
N ALA A 166 11.65 0.37 -6.80
CA ALA A 166 11.78 -0.94 -6.18
C ALA A 166 12.96 -1.74 -6.70
N PHE A 167 13.61 -2.48 -5.79
CA PHE A 167 14.49 -3.59 -6.12
C PHE A 167 13.89 -4.90 -5.67
N SER A 168 13.89 -5.90 -6.55
CA SER A 168 13.43 -7.25 -6.24
C SER A 168 14.57 -8.16 -5.81
N SER A 169 14.25 -9.23 -5.05
CA SER A 169 15.22 -10.27 -4.63
C SER A 169 16.46 -9.70 -3.92
N PHE A 170 16.23 -8.71 -3.06
CA PHE A 170 17.29 -7.96 -2.38
C PHE A 170 18.24 -8.89 -1.60
N ASP A 171 17.71 -9.79 -0.80
CA ASP A 171 18.47 -10.75 0.00
C ASP A 171 19.21 -11.77 -0.86
N THR A 172 18.59 -12.28 -1.92
CA THR A 172 19.20 -13.23 -2.87
C THR A 172 20.39 -12.61 -3.60
N TYR A 173 20.26 -11.37 -4.07
CA TYR A 173 21.33 -10.72 -4.84
C TYR A 173 22.46 -10.14 -3.99
N LEU A 174 22.24 -9.83 -2.71
CA LEU A 174 23.28 -9.33 -1.81
C LEU A 174 24.13 -10.48 -1.19
N ALA A 175 23.55 -11.66 -1.00
CA ALA A 175 24.20 -12.78 -0.38
C ALA A 175 25.56 -13.19 -1.00
N PRO A 176 25.73 -13.22 -2.35
CA PRO A 176 27.03 -13.53 -2.98
C PRO A 176 28.17 -12.59 -2.58
N PHE A 177 27.88 -11.33 -2.28
CA PHE A 177 28.91 -10.37 -1.83
C PHE A 177 29.40 -10.68 -0.43
N VAL A 178 28.50 -11.11 0.45
CA VAL A 178 28.87 -11.56 1.80
C VAL A 178 29.81 -12.76 1.73
N ARG A 179 29.49 -13.73 0.86
CA ARG A 179 30.28 -14.93 0.63
C ARG A 179 31.66 -14.61 0.05
N THR A 180 31.71 -13.80 -0.99
CA THR A 180 32.95 -13.44 -1.70
C THR A 180 33.92 -12.67 -0.81
N ASP A 181 33.42 -11.75 0.01
CA ASP A 181 34.22 -10.94 0.92
C ASP A 181 34.51 -11.66 2.27
N HIS A 182 33.93 -12.84 2.48
CA HIS A 182 33.98 -13.56 3.76
C HIS A 182 33.59 -12.70 4.96
N LEU A 183 32.51 -11.89 4.81
CA LEU A 183 32.11 -10.93 5.82
C LEU A 183 31.58 -11.61 7.08
N THR A 184 31.98 -11.08 8.22
CA THR A 184 31.36 -11.42 9.51
C THR A 184 30.02 -10.74 9.65
N TYR A 185 29.14 -11.26 10.52
CA TYR A 185 27.83 -10.67 10.75
C TYR A 185 27.85 -9.16 11.10
N PRO A 186 28.74 -8.66 12.02
CA PRO A 186 28.83 -7.22 12.30
C PRO A 186 29.18 -6.36 11.07
N GLU A 187 29.98 -6.89 10.13
CA GLU A 187 30.33 -6.20 8.89
C GLU A 187 29.14 -6.14 7.93
N VAL A 188 28.39 -7.24 7.81
CA VAL A 188 27.13 -7.27 7.02
C VAL A 188 26.14 -6.28 7.61
N LYS A 189 25.92 -6.29 8.93
CA LYS A 189 25.01 -5.37 9.61
C LYS A 189 25.36 -3.92 9.32
N LYS A 190 26.64 -3.55 9.42
CA LYS A 190 27.11 -2.20 9.12
C LYS A 190 26.83 -1.76 7.69
N CYS A 191 26.97 -2.65 6.71
CA CYS A 191 26.65 -2.34 5.31
C CYS A 191 25.14 -2.13 5.12
N VAL A 192 24.30 -2.99 5.70
CA VAL A 192 22.84 -2.90 5.62
C VAL A 192 22.31 -1.66 6.36
N GLU A 193 22.84 -1.35 7.54
CA GLU A 193 22.54 -0.12 8.26
C GLU A 193 22.83 1.12 7.39
N SER A 194 24.01 1.15 6.76
CA SER A 194 24.38 2.26 5.85
C SER A 194 23.38 2.42 4.69
N PHE A 195 22.89 1.31 4.14
CA PHE A 195 21.85 1.34 3.10
C PHE A 195 20.53 1.90 3.66
N VAL A 196 20.05 1.38 4.80
CA VAL A 196 18.78 1.81 5.39
C VAL A 196 18.82 3.31 5.75
N TYR A 197 19.88 3.77 6.41
CA TYR A 197 20.06 5.21 6.68
C TYR A 197 20.12 6.04 5.39
N GLY A 198 20.86 5.55 4.38
CA GLY A 198 21.02 6.24 3.11
C GLY A 198 19.69 6.49 2.37
N VAL A 199 18.78 5.51 2.36
CA VAL A 199 17.47 5.67 1.69
C VAL A 199 16.45 6.45 2.52
N ASN A 200 16.78 6.83 3.77
CA ASN A 200 15.95 7.73 4.59
C ASN A 200 16.45 9.18 4.59
N ILE A 201 17.57 9.46 3.91
CA ILE A 201 18.07 10.83 3.75
C ILE A 201 17.34 11.52 2.60
N PRO A 202 16.77 12.72 2.82
CA PRO A 202 16.11 13.49 1.76
C PRO A 202 17.06 13.82 0.61
N SER A 203 16.76 13.37 -0.60
CA SER A 203 17.56 13.61 -1.81
C SER A 203 16.84 14.45 -2.86
N ARG A 204 15.52 14.34 -3.02
CA ARG A 204 14.74 15.21 -3.91
C ARG A 204 14.62 16.60 -3.29
N TRP A 205 15.39 17.57 -3.83
CA TRP A 205 15.44 18.96 -3.35
C TRP A 205 15.67 19.10 -1.83
N GLY A 206 16.30 18.09 -1.21
CA GLY A 206 16.54 18.07 0.23
C GLY A 206 15.28 17.98 1.11
N THR A 207 14.14 17.55 0.55
CA THR A 207 12.87 17.52 1.28
C THR A 207 12.20 16.16 1.29
N GLN A 208 12.48 15.31 0.32
CA GLN A 208 11.88 13.97 0.21
C GLN A 208 12.95 12.89 0.08
N ALA A 209 12.90 11.87 0.94
CA ALA A 209 13.71 10.67 0.80
C ALA A 209 13.23 9.81 -0.40
N PRO A 210 14.10 8.97 -0.99
CA PRO A 210 13.69 8.06 -2.05
C PRO A 210 12.59 7.11 -1.57
N PHE A 211 11.44 7.15 -2.21
CA PHE A 211 10.36 6.21 -1.90
C PHE A 211 10.78 4.81 -2.38
N THR A 212 11.34 4.04 -1.46
CA THR A 212 12.04 2.80 -1.76
C THR A 212 11.26 1.60 -1.28
N ASN A 213 11.07 0.60 -2.16
CA ASN A 213 10.59 -0.72 -1.83
C ASN A 213 11.66 -1.77 -2.12
N ILE A 214 11.71 -2.81 -1.32
CA ILE A 214 12.51 -4.01 -1.60
C ILE A 214 11.65 -5.26 -1.43
N THR A 215 11.88 -6.26 -2.27
CA THR A 215 11.35 -7.60 -2.03
C THR A 215 12.45 -8.51 -1.51
N LEU A 216 12.07 -9.33 -0.55
CA LEU A 216 12.94 -10.31 0.08
C LEU A 216 12.34 -11.69 -0.18
N ASP A 217 13.14 -12.55 -0.79
CA ASP A 217 12.69 -13.86 -1.22
C ASP A 217 12.54 -14.83 -0.04
N TRP A 218 13.34 -14.68 1.01
CA TRP A 218 13.44 -15.54 2.18
C TRP A 218 13.94 -16.95 1.87
N THR A 219 13.39 -17.55 0.82
CA THR A 219 13.89 -18.79 0.20
C THR A 219 14.38 -18.46 -1.20
N VAL A 220 15.54 -18.95 -1.59
CA VAL A 220 16.10 -18.68 -2.93
C VAL A 220 15.13 -19.17 -4.01
N PRO A 221 14.65 -18.31 -4.92
CA PRO A 221 13.71 -18.73 -5.96
C PRO A 221 14.26 -19.80 -6.90
N ASP A 222 13.41 -20.74 -7.29
CA ASP A 222 13.83 -21.89 -8.13
C ASP A 222 14.46 -21.49 -9.46
N ASP A 223 14.04 -20.37 -10.04
CA ASP A 223 14.58 -19.86 -11.29
C ASP A 223 15.94 -19.15 -11.12
N LEU A 224 16.31 -18.75 -9.90
CA LEU A 224 17.64 -18.20 -9.56
C LEU A 224 18.57 -19.22 -8.93
N LYS A 225 18.03 -20.20 -8.22
CA LYS A 225 18.75 -21.15 -7.35
C LYS A 225 19.97 -21.80 -8.00
N ASN A 226 19.82 -22.21 -9.26
CA ASN A 226 20.87 -22.93 -9.99
C ASN A 226 21.70 -22.01 -10.93
N LEU A 227 21.41 -20.69 -10.95
CA LEU A 227 22.19 -19.77 -11.77
C LEU A 227 23.50 -19.39 -11.06
N PRO A 228 24.59 -19.21 -11.81
CA PRO A 228 25.83 -18.66 -11.27
C PRO A 228 25.59 -17.31 -10.60
N ALA A 229 26.09 -17.11 -9.40
CA ALA A 229 26.05 -15.83 -8.72
C ALA A 229 26.92 -14.80 -9.44
N ILE A 230 26.55 -13.52 -9.37
CA ILE A 230 27.27 -12.42 -10.04
C ILE A 230 27.84 -11.47 -9.00
N VAL A 231 29.16 -11.25 -9.04
CA VAL A 231 29.88 -10.27 -8.21
C VAL A 231 30.90 -9.54 -9.09
N GLY A 232 30.96 -8.22 -8.97
CA GLY A 232 31.89 -7.41 -9.76
C GLY A 232 31.68 -7.50 -11.29
N GLY A 233 30.44 -7.77 -11.70
CA GLY A 233 30.07 -7.95 -13.11
C GLY A 233 30.51 -9.29 -13.71
N LYS A 234 30.91 -10.26 -12.89
CA LYS A 234 31.39 -11.57 -13.34
C LYS A 234 30.61 -12.69 -12.66
N GLU A 235 30.38 -13.76 -13.41
CA GLU A 235 29.87 -15.01 -12.87
C GLU A 235 30.89 -15.67 -11.95
N MET A 236 30.40 -16.17 -10.83
CA MET A 236 31.18 -16.88 -9.81
C MET A 236 31.09 -18.38 -10.06
N ASP A 237 31.96 -19.15 -9.39
CA ASP A 237 32.00 -20.61 -9.41
C ASP A 237 30.99 -21.28 -8.46
N PHE A 238 30.09 -20.49 -7.86
CA PHE A 238 29.00 -20.93 -7.00
C PHE A 238 27.68 -20.28 -7.46
N THR A 239 26.56 -20.88 -7.05
CA THR A 239 25.21 -20.45 -7.42
C THR A 239 24.58 -19.57 -6.33
N TYR A 240 23.45 -18.90 -6.67
CA TYR A 240 22.65 -18.19 -5.66
C TYR A 240 22.12 -19.16 -4.59
N GLY A 241 21.79 -20.40 -4.95
CA GLY A 241 21.34 -21.43 -4.01
C GLY A 241 22.39 -21.81 -2.96
N ASP A 242 23.67 -21.69 -3.30
CA ASP A 242 24.79 -21.98 -2.37
C ASP A 242 24.95 -20.89 -1.29
N CYS A 243 24.30 -19.72 -1.44
CA CYS A 243 24.48 -18.56 -0.56
C CYS A 243 23.37 -18.41 0.49
N LYS A 244 22.69 -19.49 0.90
CA LYS A 244 21.57 -19.42 1.85
C LYS A 244 21.97 -18.88 3.23
N GLU A 245 23.14 -19.29 3.76
CA GLU A 245 23.63 -18.79 5.02
C GLU A 245 23.91 -17.30 5.01
N GLU A 246 24.51 -16.81 3.93
CA GLU A 246 24.78 -15.39 3.72
C GLU A 246 23.51 -14.57 3.49
N MET A 247 22.52 -15.15 2.81
CA MET A 247 21.18 -14.59 2.68
C MET A 247 20.49 -14.41 4.04
N ASP A 248 20.63 -15.40 4.93
CA ASP A 248 20.12 -15.32 6.30
C ASP A 248 20.81 -14.23 7.11
N MET A 249 22.11 -14.00 6.90
CA MET A 249 22.85 -12.90 7.53
C MET A 249 22.32 -11.53 7.04
N VAL A 250 22.06 -11.38 5.75
CA VAL A 250 21.49 -10.13 5.17
C VAL A 250 20.10 -9.87 5.76
N ASN A 251 19.23 -10.89 5.79
CA ASN A 251 17.88 -10.77 6.36
C ASN A 251 17.94 -10.41 7.85
N ARG A 252 18.77 -11.08 8.63
CA ARG A 252 18.95 -10.77 10.04
C ARG A 252 19.42 -9.33 10.25
N ALA A 253 20.43 -8.89 9.50
CA ALA A 253 20.96 -7.53 9.60
C ALA A 253 19.92 -6.48 9.27
N PHE A 254 19.11 -6.71 8.22
CA PHE A 254 18.04 -5.82 7.82
C PHE A 254 16.94 -5.71 8.89
N ILE A 255 16.46 -6.85 9.38
CA ILE A 255 15.39 -6.90 10.37
C ILE A 255 15.82 -6.26 11.69
N GLU A 256 17.00 -6.58 12.19
CA GLU A 256 17.53 -5.99 13.43
C GLU A 256 17.65 -4.45 13.30
N THR A 257 18.16 -3.95 12.16
CA THR A 257 18.24 -2.51 11.89
C THR A 257 16.85 -1.87 11.91
N MET A 258 15.86 -2.50 11.30
CA MET A 258 14.49 -1.98 11.26
C MET A 258 13.80 -2.01 12.64
N ILE A 259 14.11 -2.99 13.50
CA ILE A 259 13.59 -3.09 14.87
C ILE A 259 14.23 -2.06 15.78
N GLU A 260 15.54 -1.83 15.64
CA GLU A 260 16.29 -0.87 16.44
C GLU A 260 15.80 0.57 16.17
N GLY A 261 15.50 0.88 14.92
CA GLY A 261 15.08 2.23 14.52
C GLY A 261 16.25 3.22 14.50
N ASP A 262 15.90 4.50 14.41
CA ASP A 262 16.89 5.59 14.46
C ASP A 262 17.41 5.86 15.90
N ALA A 263 18.29 6.83 16.03
CA ALA A 263 18.89 7.20 17.32
C ALA A 263 17.88 7.66 18.40
N GLU A 264 16.65 8.00 18.00
CA GLU A 264 15.55 8.39 18.89
C GLU A 264 14.51 7.25 19.04
N GLY A 265 14.76 6.08 18.47
CA GLY A 265 13.86 4.93 18.51
C GLY A 265 12.68 5.03 17.55
N ARG A 266 12.73 5.93 16.55
CA ARG A 266 11.73 5.99 15.48
C ARG A 266 11.97 4.86 14.47
N GLY A 267 10.91 4.18 14.06
CA GLY A 267 11.00 3.22 12.96
C GLY A 267 11.41 3.91 11.65
N PHE A 268 12.26 3.27 10.87
CA PHE A 268 12.61 3.74 9.53
C PHE A 268 11.40 3.68 8.60
N GLN A 269 11.27 4.70 7.75
CA GLN A 269 10.21 4.78 6.79
C GLN A 269 10.50 3.92 5.55
N TYR A 270 11.74 3.87 5.14
CA TYR A 270 12.24 3.15 3.99
C TYR A 270 13.43 2.24 4.36
N PRO A 271 13.69 1.20 3.55
CA PRO A 271 12.84 0.69 2.49
C PRO A 271 11.58 0.01 3.07
N ILE A 272 10.49 0.00 2.28
CA ILE A 272 9.31 -0.80 2.61
C ILE A 272 9.60 -2.24 2.19
N PRO A 273 9.68 -3.20 3.12
CA PRO A 273 9.99 -4.58 2.78
C PRO A 273 8.74 -5.38 2.46
N THR A 274 8.84 -6.22 1.44
CA THR A 274 7.84 -7.25 1.13
C THR A 274 8.50 -8.61 1.20
N TYR A 275 7.97 -9.50 2.03
CA TYR A 275 8.43 -10.88 2.16
C TYR A 275 7.55 -11.83 1.37
N SER A 276 8.17 -12.74 0.63
CA SER A 276 7.49 -13.79 -0.13
C SER A 276 7.13 -14.95 0.80
N ILE A 277 5.83 -15.23 0.95
CA ILE A 277 5.33 -16.41 1.67
C ILE A 277 5.02 -17.47 0.64
N THR A 278 5.99 -18.37 0.45
CA THR A 278 5.93 -19.49 -0.49
C THR A 278 5.51 -20.79 0.19
N ARG A 279 5.19 -21.83 -0.60
CA ARG A 279 4.78 -23.13 -0.06
C ARG A 279 5.87 -23.82 0.74
N ASP A 280 7.13 -23.49 0.45
CA ASP A 280 8.34 -23.98 1.15
C ASP A 280 8.85 -23.03 2.25
N PHE A 281 8.04 -22.04 2.64
CA PHE A 281 8.38 -21.13 3.76
C PHE A 281 8.54 -21.94 5.05
N ASP A 282 9.71 -21.83 5.66
CA ASP A 282 10.01 -22.50 6.93
C ASP A 282 9.36 -21.74 8.09
N TRP A 283 8.31 -22.32 8.67
CA TRP A 283 7.59 -21.77 9.84
C TRP A 283 8.22 -22.18 11.18
N SER A 284 9.37 -22.87 11.20
CA SER A 284 10.02 -23.28 12.44
C SER A 284 10.57 -22.10 13.24
N GLU A 285 10.90 -22.33 14.51
CA GLU A 285 11.37 -21.30 15.44
C GLU A 285 12.86 -20.93 15.20
N THR A 286 13.22 -20.57 13.97
CA THR A 286 14.56 -20.03 13.67
C THR A 286 14.73 -18.63 14.25
N GLU A 287 15.97 -18.19 14.47
CA GLU A 287 16.26 -16.82 14.94
C GLU A 287 15.71 -15.76 13.96
N ASN A 288 15.85 -16.00 12.65
CA ASN A 288 15.34 -15.07 11.64
C ASN A 288 13.81 -15.01 11.62
N ASN A 289 13.12 -16.14 11.80
CA ASN A 289 11.66 -16.14 11.91
C ASN A 289 11.19 -15.37 13.14
N LYS A 290 11.82 -15.57 14.29
CA LYS A 290 11.51 -14.80 15.50
C LYS A 290 11.68 -13.30 15.26
N LEU A 291 12.78 -12.89 14.66
CA LEU A 291 13.04 -11.49 14.34
C LEU A 291 12.04 -10.91 13.34
N LEU A 292 11.71 -11.63 12.24
CA LEU A 292 10.74 -11.20 11.24
C LEU A 292 9.38 -10.94 11.88
N PHE A 293 8.90 -11.89 12.69
CA PHE A 293 7.59 -11.76 13.31
C PHE A 293 7.59 -10.84 14.54
N GLU A 294 8.73 -10.60 15.18
CA GLU A 294 8.89 -9.55 16.18
C GLU A 294 8.78 -8.15 15.54
N MET A 295 9.45 -7.92 14.40
CA MET A 295 9.31 -6.68 13.61
C MET A 295 7.86 -6.48 13.16
N THR A 296 7.19 -7.55 12.74
CA THR A 296 5.79 -7.55 12.34
C THR A 296 4.88 -7.18 13.52
N ALA A 297 5.10 -7.79 14.68
CA ALA A 297 4.31 -7.56 15.89
C ALA A 297 4.44 -6.13 16.43
N LYS A 298 5.66 -5.59 16.42
CA LYS A 298 6.02 -4.31 17.04
C LYS A 298 5.67 -3.10 16.16
N TYR A 299 6.13 -3.13 14.91
CA TYR A 299 6.03 -1.99 14.00
C TYR A 299 5.11 -2.24 12.80
N GLY A 300 4.80 -3.49 12.49
CA GLY A 300 4.03 -3.84 11.30
C GLY A 300 4.71 -3.41 9.99
N THR A 301 6.03 -3.30 10.00
CA THR A 301 6.80 -2.81 8.85
C THR A 301 6.61 -3.65 7.60
N PRO A 302 6.70 -5.01 7.66
CA PRO A 302 6.67 -5.83 6.46
C PRO A 302 5.29 -5.96 5.85
N TYR A 303 5.29 -6.09 4.53
CA TYR A 303 4.20 -6.66 3.76
C TYR A 303 4.50 -8.12 3.43
N PHE A 304 3.45 -8.89 3.21
CA PHE A 304 3.53 -10.30 2.85
C PHE A 304 2.86 -10.54 1.50
N SER A 305 3.61 -11.10 0.56
CA SER A 305 3.09 -11.62 -0.70
C SER A 305 2.72 -13.08 -0.53
N ASN A 306 1.47 -13.43 -0.78
CA ASN A 306 0.95 -14.79 -0.62
C ASN A 306 1.09 -15.59 -1.92
N TYR A 307 1.93 -16.62 -1.89
CA TYR A 307 2.09 -17.58 -2.98
C TYR A 307 1.60 -19.00 -2.61
N ILE A 308 1.00 -19.18 -1.43
CA ILE A 308 0.48 -20.48 -0.98
C ILE A 308 -0.85 -20.78 -1.68
N ASN A 309 -1.82 -19.90 -1.56
CA ASN A 309 -3.16 -20.03 -2.13
C ASN A 309 -3.42 -19.11 -3.34
N SER A 310 -2.40 -18.48 -3.85
CA SER A 310 -2.47 -17.60 -5.00
C SER A 310 -2.28 -18.37 -6.29
N ASP A 311 -2.90 -17.92 -7.38
CA ASP A 311 -2.69 -18.46 -8.73
C ASP A 311 -1.35 -18.03 -9.35
N MET A 312 -0.49 -17.33 -8.59
CA MET A 312 0.77 -16.77 -9.06
C MET A 312 1.97 -17.46 -8.42
N GLU A 313 3.02 -17.61 -9.21
CA GLU A 313 4.31 -18.08 -8.76
C GLU A 313 5.25 -16.90 -8.43
N PRO A 314 6.22 -17.05 -7.53
CA PRO A 314 7.18 -15.98 -7.19
C PRO A 314 7.90 -15.39 -8.41
N SER A 315 8.14 -16.22 -9.44
CA SER A 315 8.74 -15.79 -10.71
C SER A 315 7.84 -14.88 -11.56
N ASP A 316 6.52 -14.87 -11.30
CA ASP A 316 5.56 -14.03 -12.01
C ASP A 316 5.50 -12.61 -11.47
N VAL A 317 6.07 -12.35 -10.30
CA VAL A 317 5.95 -11.08 -9.57
C VAL A 317 7.30 -10.67 -9.01
N ARG A 318 8.18 -10.13 -9.84
CA ARG A 318 9.49 -9.67 -9.38
C ARG A 318 9.62 -8.16 -9.22
N SER A 319 8.75 -7.40 -9.84
CA SER A 319 8.75 -5.94 -9.71
C SER A 319 7.59 -5.50 -8.85
N MET A 320 7.87 -5.17 -7.60
CA MET A 320 6.86 -4.61 -6.71
C MET A 320 7.20 -3.17 -6.38
N CYS A 321 6.44 -2.29 -7.01
CA CYS A 321 6.44 -0.87 -6.72
C CYS A 321 5.18 -0.56 -5.91
N CYS A 322 5.28 0.03 -4.72
CA CYS A 322 4.14 0.55 -3.95
C CYS A 322 2.88 -0.33 -3.92
N ARG A 323 3.00 -1.65 -3.68
CA ARG A 323 1.88 -2.61 -3.75
C ARG A 323 1.44 -2.97 -5.16
N LEU A 324 2.13 -2.50 -6.19
CA LEU A 324 1.93 -2.97 -7.55
C LEU A 324 2.47 -4.39 -7.65
N ARG A 325 1.59 -5.34 -7.37
CA ARG A 325 1.73 -6.70 -7.85
C ARG A 325 1.42 -6.67 -9.34
N LEU A 326 2.44 -6.68 -10.17
CA LEU A 326 2.25 -6.73 -11.61
C LEU A 326 2.11 -8.18 -12.03
N ASP A 327 0.95 -8.52 -12.59
CA ASP A 327 0.75 -9.82 -13.21
C ASP A 327 1.53 -9.87 -14.53
N LEU A 328 2.70 -10.51 -14.49
CA LEU A 328 3.59 -10.62 -15.64
C LEU A 328 3.11 -11.66 -16.69
N ARG A 329 2.00 -12.38 -16.45
CA ARG A 329 1.47 -13.36 -17.41
C ARG A 329 1.14 -12.71 -18.75
N GLU A 330 0.59 -11.49 -18.74
CA GLU A 330 0.34 -10.73 -19.96
C GLU A 330 1.64 -10.28 -20.66
N LEU A 331 2.65 -9.88 -19.91
CA LEU A 331 3.98 -9.59 -20.45
C LEU A 331 4.62 -10.81 -21.13
N ARG A 332 4.52 -11.98 -20.50
CA ARG A 332 5.06 -13.23 -21.03
C ARG A 332 4.36 -13.65 -22.34
N LYS A 333 3.06 -13.41 -22.46
CA LYS A 333 2.31 -13.65 -23.71
C LYS A 333 2.82 -12.78 -24.86
N LYS A 334 3.12 -11.48 -24.58
CA LYS A 334 3.63 -10.53 -25.59
C LYS A 334 5.09 -10.79 -25.97
N SER A 335 5.94 -11.13 -25.02
CA SER A 335 7.40 -11.19 -25.20
C SER A 335 7.94 -12.55 -25.66
N GLY A 336 7.08 -13.56 -25.87
CA GLY A 336 7.50 -14.88 -26.34
C GLY A 336 8.53 -15.57 -25.42
N GLY A 337 8.55 -15.25 -24.14
CA GLY A 337 9.41 -15.88 -23.14
C GLY A 337 10.78 -15.20 -22.92
N PHE A 338 10.89 -13.91 -23.17
CA PHE A 338 12.16 -13.19 -22.97
C PHE A 338 12.55 -13.14 -21.48
N PHE A 339 13.64 -13.78 -21.15
CA PHE A 339 14.26 -13.77 -19.81
C PHE A 339 14.73 -12.35 -19.46
N GLY A 340 14.30 -11.80 -18.31
CA GLY A 340 14.75 -10.53 -17.76
C GLY A 340 13.76 -9.37 -17.80
N SER A 341 12.64 -9.47 -18.55
CA SER A 341 11.62 -8.40 -18.62
C SER A 341 10.80 -8.22 -17.35
N GLY A 342 10.76 -9.24 -16.47
CA GLY A 342 9.98 -9.22 -15.24
C GLY A 342 10.54 -8.32 -14.13
N GLU A 343 11.84 -8.00 -14.17
CA GLU A 343 12.49 -7.16 -13.16
C GLU A 343 12.42 -5.66 -13.48
N SER A 344 12.11 -5.30 -14.73
CA SER A 344 12.12 -3.90 -15.23
C SER A 344 10.75 -3.50 -15.74
N THR A 345 9.78 -3.44 -14.86
CA THR A 345 8.40 -3.05 -15.14
C THR A 345 7.89 -2.07 -14.09
N GLY A 346 6.72 -1.48 -14.32
CA GLY A 346 6.11 -0.51 -13.42
C GLY A 346 4.83 0.07 -14.00
N SER A 347 4.53 1.32 -13.69
CA SER A 347 3.39 2.04 -14.23
C SER A 347 3.79 3.39 -14.80
N VAL A 348 3.32 3.71 -16.00
CA VAL A 348 3.51 5.03 -16.62
C VAL A 348 2.64 6.09 -15.99
N GLY A 349 1.50 5.70 -15.43
CA GLY A 349 0.55 6.62 -14.82
C GLY A 349 -0.65 5.91 -14.24
N VAL A 350 -1.32 6.58 -13.33
CA VAL A 350 -2.52 6.09 -12.65
C VAL A 350 -3.65 7.10 -12.80
N VAL A 351 -4.85 6.60 -13.07
CA VAL A 351 -6.08 7.38 -13.05
C VAL A 351 -7.10 6.67 -12.18
N THR A 352 -7.69 7.39 -11.22
CA THR A 352 -8.70 6.86 -10.29
C THR A 352 -10.07 7.42 -10.63
N ILE A 353 -11.06 6.55 -10.76
CA ILE A 353 -12.45 6.89 -11.11
C ILE A 353 -13.25 7.12 -9.83
N ASN A 354 -14.08 8.17 -9.83
CA ASN A 354 -15.00 8.53 -8.74
C ASN A 354 -16.29 7.71 -8.83
N MET A 355 -16.32 6.55 -8.19
CA MET A 355 -17.47 5.64 -8.25
C MET A 355 -18.71 6.16 -7.53
N PRO A 356 -18.61 6.81 -6.33
CA PRO A 356 -19.78 7.37 -5.64
C PRO A 356 -20.58 8.36 -6.48
N ARG A 357 -19.88 9.26 -7.19
CA ARG A 357 -20.51 10.23 -8.08
C ARG A 357 -21.26 9.57 -9.23
N ILE A 358 -20.66 8.56 -9.87
CA ILE A 358 -21.32 7.79 -10.94
C ILE A 358 -22.62 7.20 -10.43
N ALA A 359 -22.58 6.54 -9.28
CA ALA A 359 -23.76 5.89 -8.69
C ALA A 359 -24.84 6.90 -8.28
N TYR A 360 -24.43 8.04 -7.67
CA TYR A 360 -25.34 9.11 -7.28
C TYR A 360 -26.12 9.71 -8.48
N LEU A 361 -25.42 9.92 -9.59
CA LEU A 361 -25.98 10.50 -10.81
C LEU A 361 -26.79 9.52 -11.67
N SER A 362 -26.78 8.23 -11.36
CA SER A 362 -27.43 7.20 -12.15
C SER A 362 -28.75 6.76 -11.54
N GLU A 363 -29.78 6.58 -12.38
CA GLU A 363 -31.09 6.10 -11.95
C GLU A 363 -31.15 4.56 -11.82
N ASN A 364 -30.31 3.84 -12.59
CA ASN A 364 -30.26 2.40 -12.66
C ASN A 364 -28.88 1.86 -13.06
N LYS A 365 -28.69 0.53 -13.02
CA LYS A 365 -27.43 -0.13 -13.40
C LYS A 365 -26.98 0.21 -14.84
N GLU A 366 -27.89 0.27 -15.80
CA GLU A 366 -27.56 0.54 -17.21
C GLU A 366 -26.93 1.94 -17.36
N GLU A 367 -27.52 2.95 -16.74
CA GLU A 367 -26.97 4.30 -16.76
C GLU A 367 -25.64 4.38 -16.02
N PHE A 368 -25.48 3.63 -14.92
CA PHE A 368 -24.23 3.52 -14.18
C PHE A 368 -23.09 3.00 -15.08
N TYR A 369 -23.30 1.89 -15.78
CA TYR A 369 -22.28 1.32 -16.67
C TYR A 369 -21.97 2.23 -17.86
N LYS A 370 -22.97 2.90 -18.43
CA LYS A 370 -22.74 3.88 -19.50
C LYS A 370 -21.85 5.05 -19.05
N ARG A 371 -22.05 5.54 -17.83
CA ARG A 371 -21.20 6.60 -17.24
C ARG A 371 -19.81 6.08 -16.90
N LEU A 372 -19.72 4.87 -16.34
CA LEU A 372 -18.46 4.20 -16.03
C LEU A 372 -17.63 4.00 -17.30
N ASP A 373 -18.21 3.46 -18.36
CA ASP A 373 -17.53 3.25 -19.64
C ASP A 373 -16.96 4.55 -20.20
N ARG A 374 -17.74 5.63 -20.18
CA ARG A 374 -17.24 6.94 -20.60
C ARG A 374 -16.01 7.38 -19.81
N LEU A 375 -16.03 7.25 -18.49
CA LEU A 375 -14.88 7.66 -17.66
C LEU A 375 -13.69 6.71 -17.81
N MET A 376 -13.93 5.42 -18.07
CA MET A 376 -12.87 4.48 -18.42
C MET A 376 -12.23 4.83 -19.77
N ASP A 377 -13.01 5.16 -20.79
CA ASP A 377 -12.50 5.62 -22.11
C ASP A 377 -11.63 6.88 -21.96
N LEU A 378 -12.09 7.86 -21.18
CA LEU A 378 -11.30 9.06 -20.87
C LEU A 378 -10.00 8.72 -20.13
N SER A 379 -10.07 7.83 -19.16
CA SER A 379 -8.91 7.40 -18.39
C SER A 379 -7.89 6.67 -19.26
N ALA A 380 -8.34 5.73 -20.09
CA ALA A 380 -7.48 4.99 -21.01
C ALA A 380 -6.81 5.93 -22.03
N ARG A 381 -7.58 6.84 -22.63
CA ARG A 381 -7.07 7.86 -23.56
C ARG A 381 -6.03 8.77 -22.90
N SER A 382 -6.28 9.23 -21.68
CA SER A 382 -5.33 10.06 -20.94
C SER A 382 -4.00 9.34 -20.68
N LEU A 383 -4.04 8.07 -20.33
CA LEU A 383 -2.86 7.24 -20.10
C LEU A 383 -2.08 6.96 -21.40
N HIS A 384 -2.78 6.74 -22.52
CA HIS A 384 -2.15 6.61 -23.84
C HIS A 384 -1.44 7.90 -24.27
N ILE A 385 -2.09 9.07 -24.06
CA ILE A 385 -1.48 10.39 -24.30
C ILE A 385 -0.23 10.55 -23.41
N LYS A 386 -0.35 10.24 -22.11
CA LYS A 386 0.80 10.32 -21.18
C LYS A 386 1.96 9.44 -21.64
N ARG A 387 1.69 8.19 -22.00
CA ARG A 387 2.70 7.25 -22.51
C ARG A 387 3.41 7.81 -23.75
N THR A 388 2.66 8.33 -24.70
CA THR A 388 3.19 8.94 -25.93
C THR A 388 4.13 10.10 -25.61
N VAL A 389 3.71 10.99 -24.73
CA VAL A 389 4.53 12.17 -24.34
C VAL A 389 5.79 11.76 -23.62
N ILE A 390 5.72 10.92 -22.60
CA ILE A 390 6.92 10.52 -21.84
C ILE A 390 7.87 9.66 -22.68
N THR A 391 7.37 8.85 -23.61
CA THR A 391 8.19 8.08 -24.56
C THR A 391 8.95 9.01 -25.49
N LYS A 392 8.30 10.05 -26.01
CA LYS A 392 8.98 11.10 -26.79
C LYS A 392 10.10 11.77 -25.99
N LEU A 393 9.81 12.20 -24.75
CA LEU A 393 10.78 12.84 -23.87
C LEU A 393 11.93 11.91 -23.46
N LEU A 394 11.68 10.60 -23.28
CA LEU A 394 12.71 9.60 -23.08
C LEU A 394 13.67 9.55 -24.27
N ASN A 395 13.13 9.55 -25.48
CA ASN A 395 13.93 9.52 -26.71
C ASN A 395 14.71 10.82 -26.93
N GLU A 396 14.19 11.96 -26.50
CA GLU A 396 14.85 13.26 -26.51
C GLU A 396 15.89 13.42 -25.39
N GLY A 397 15.99 12.45 -24.45
CA GLY A 397 17.01 12.41 -23.40
C GLY A 397 16.68 13.18 -22.13
N LEU A 398 15.39 13.49 -21.89
CA LEU A 398 14.96 14.17 -20.64
C LEU A 398 15.18 13.28 -19.41
N TYR A 399 15.15 11.95 -19.59
CA TYR A 399 15.35 10.96 -18.54
C TYR A 399 16.59 10.11 -18.83
N PRO A 400 17.81 10.63 -18.63
CA PRO A 400 19.03 9.96 -19.08
C PRO A 400 19.31 8.64 -18.39
N TYR A 401 19.04 8.51 -17.08
CA TYR A 401 19.23 7.27 -16.34
C TYR A 401 18.14 6.25 -16.66
N THR A 402 16.88 6.66 -16.76
CA THR A 402 15.78 5.80 -17.22
C THR A 402 16.07 5.27 -18.64
N LYS A 403 16.57 6.13 -19.56
CA LYS A 403 16.97 5.69 -20.90
C LYS A 403 18.07 4.63 -20.84
N ARG A 404 19.03 4.79 -19.94
CA ARG A 404 20.16 3.86 -19.78
C ARG A 404 19.74 2.51 -19.22
N TYR A 405 18.94 2.50 -18.14
CA TYR A 405 18.62 1.27 -17.41
C TYR A 405 17.31 0.60 -17.83
N LEU A 406 16.37 1.34 -18.39
CA LEU A 406 15.09 0.83 -18.83
C LEU A 406 14.97 0.77 -20.36
N GLY A 407 15.46 1.80 -21.05
CA GLY A 407 15.46 1.91 -22.52
C GLY A 407 14.12 2.27 -23.13
N THR A 408 13.02 1.68 -22.68
CA THR A 408 11.65 1.85 -23.21
C THR A 408 10.61 1.71 -22.10
N PHE A 409 9.38 2.20 -22.33
CA PHE A 409 8.24 2.01 -21.45
C PHE A 409 7.28 0.87 -21.91
N GLU A 410 7.67 0.06 -22.88
CA GLU A 410 6.80 -0.99 -23.44
C GLU A 410 6.33 -2.02 -22.41
N ASN A 411 7.15 -2.29 -21.39
CA ASN A 411 6.85 -3.21 -20.32
C ASN A 411 6.16 -2.54 -19.11
N HIS A 412 5.79 -1.27 -19.20
CA HIS A 412 5.10 -0.55 -18.14
C HIS A 412 3.61 -0.51 -18.38
N PHE A 413 2.85 -0.60 -17.31
CA PHE A 413 1.38 -0.60 -17.36
C PHE A 413 0.82 0.82 -17.35
N SER A 414 -0.32 0.99 -18.00
CA SER A 414 -1.26 2.08 -17.84
C SER A 414 -2.29 1.66 -16.81
N THR A 415 -2.36 2.32 -15.67
CA THR A 415 -3.11 1.86 -14.51
C THR A 415 -4.41 2.64 -14.35
N ILE A 416 -5.54 1.92 -14.30
CA ILE A 416 -6.84 2.48 -13.94
C ILE A 416 -7.24 1.94 -12.57
N GLY A 417 -7.69 2.81 -11.69
CA GLY A 417 -8.18 2.45 -10.37
C GLY A 417 -9.55 3.06 -10.09
N LEU A 418 -10.08 2.75 -8.93
CA LEU A 418 -11.38 3.26 -8.46
C LEU A 418 -11.31 3.65 -6.99
N ILE A 419 -12.25 4.49 -6.57
CA ILE A 419 -12.39 4.91 -5.18
C ILE A 419 -13.86 4.84 -4.76
N GLY A 420 -14.11 4.54 -3.48
CA GLY A 420 -15.42 4.68 -2.87
C GLY A 420 -16.47 3.70 -3.36
N MET A 421 -16.10 2.45 -3.66
CA MET A 421 -17.11 1.47 -4.11
C MET A 421 -18.16 1.21 -3.04
N ASN A 422 -17.79 1.24 -1.76
CA ASN A 422 -18.75 1.17 -0.65
C ASN A 422 -19.78 2.29 -0.72
N GLU A 423 -19.34 3.55 -0.88
CA GLU A 423 -20.23 4.71 -0.98
C GLU A 423 -20.98 4.73 -2.32
N ALA A 424 -20.41 4.15 -3.38
CA ALA A 424 -21.13 3.94 -4.64
C ALA A 424 -22.36 3.04 -4.45
N CYS A 425 -22.22 1.94 -3.73
CA CYS A 425 -23.33 1.05 -3.39
C CYS A 425 -24.40 1.76 -2.55
N LEU A 426 -24.00 2.59 -1.59
CA LEU A 426 -24.91 3.40 -0.76
C LEU A 426 -25.63 4.48 -1.57
N ASN A 427 -24.98 5.13 -2.54
CA ASN A 427 -25.56 6.17 -3.39
C ASN A 427 -26.39 5.60 -4.54
N ALA A 428 -26.19 4.33 -4.92
CA ALA A 428 -26.95 3.65 -5.97
C ALA A 428 -28.44 3.54 -5.59
N LYS A 429 -29.32 4.21 -6.33
CA LYS A 429 -30.76 4.28 -6.03
C LYS A 429 -31.45 2.92 -6.05
N TRP A 430 -30.92 1.97 -6.83
CA TRP A 430 -31.44 0.61 -6.96
C TRP A 430 -30.88 -0.37 -5.92
N LEU A 431 -29.90 0.04 -5.09
CA LEU A 431 -29.24 -0.84 -4.14
C LEU A 431 -29.35 -0.34 -2.69
N ARG A 432 -28.82 0.84 -2.38
CA ARG A 432 -28.87 1.49 -1.07
C ARG A 432 -28.35 0.62 0.09
N GLN A 433 -27.34 -0.20 -0.18
CA GLN A 433 -26.69 -1.06 0.79
C GLN A 433 -25.18 -0.84 0.70
N ASP A 434 -24.47 -1.05 1.81
CA ASP A 434 -23.01 -1.00 1.85
C ASP A 434 -22.37 -2.37 1.57
N LEU A 435 -21.04 -2.43 1.49
CA LEU A 435 -20.29 -3.65 1.18
C LEU A 435 -20.39 -4.76 2.25
N THR A 436 -21.06 -4.52 3.36
CA THR A 436 -21.34 -5.57 4.35
C THR A 436 -22.48 -6.50 3.93
N HIS A 437 -23.24 -6.11 2.88
CA HIS A 437 -24.38 -6.85 2.34
C HIS A 437 -24.00 -7.60 1.04
N GLU A 438 -24.54 -8.82 0.91
CA GLU A 438 -24.23 -9.71 -0.22
C GLU A 438 -24.53 -9.08 -1.57
N GLU A 439 -25.68 -8.38 -1.72
CA GLU A 439 -26.07 -7.74 -2.98
C GLU A 439 -25.08 -6.62 -3.40
N ALA A 440 -24.51 -5.91 -2.42
CA ALA A 440 -23.49 -4.89 -2.69
C ALA A 440 -22.15 -5.52 -3.06
N GLN A 441 -21.80 -6.65 -2.46
CA GLN A 441 -20.61 -7.43 -2.83
C GLN A 441 -20.73 -7.98 -4.25
N GLU A 442 -21.88 -8.56 -4.62
CA GLU A 442 -22.12 -9.07 -5.97
C GLU A 442 -22.09 -7.93 -7.00
N PHE A 443 -22.74 -6.82 -6.73
CA PHE A 443 -22.65 -5.64 -7.62
C PHE A 443 -21.21 -5.15 -7.77
N THR A 444 -20.44 -5.16 -6.71
CA THR A 444 -19.01 -4.77 -6.76
C THR A 444 -18.19 -5.74 -7.61
N LYS A 445 -18.44 -7.06 -7.51
CA LYS A 445 -17.81 -8.07 -8.36
C LYS A 445 -18.17 -7.88 -9.84
N GLU A 446 -19.47 -7.61 -10.13
CA GLU A 446 -19.92 -7.29 -11.50
C GLU A 446 -19.13 -6.08 -12.05
N VAL A 447 -19.01 -5.01 -11.27
CA VAL A 447 -18.30 -3.78 -11.67
C VAL A 447 -16.82 -4.04 -11.92
N LEU A 448 -16.13 -4.74 -11.01
CA LEU A 448 -14.70 -5.04 -11.17
C LEU A 448 -14.44 -5.94 -12.40
N ASN A 449 -15.28 -6.94 -12.66
CA ASN A 449 -15.17 -7.77 -13.84
C ASN A 449 -15.42 -6.97 -15.12
N HIS A 450 -16.45 -6.12 -15.14
CA HIS A 450 -16.72 -5.22 -16.27
C HIS A 450 -15.52 -4.31 -16.58
N MET A 451 -14.91 -3.72 -15.54
CA MET A 451 -13.71 -2.90 -15.71
C MET A 451 -12.54 -3.72 -16.30
N ARG A 452 -12.35 -4.96 -15.85
CA ARG A 452 -11.31 -5.86 -16.40
C ARG A 452 -11.52 -6.18 -17.87
N GLU A 453 -12.75 -6.45 -18.30
CA GLU A 453 -13.10 -6.66 -19.71
C GLU A 453 -12.77 -5.41 -20.54
N ARG A 454 -13.16 -4.22 -20.08
CA ARG A 454 -12.83 -2.96 -20.75
C ARG A 454 -11.32 -2.72 -20.88
N LEU A 455 -10.52 -3.10 -19.86
CA LEU A 455 -9.06 -3.01 -19.94
C LEU A 455 -8.47 -3.92 -21.05
N SER A 456 -9.05 -5.08 -21.27
CA SER A 456 -8.66 -5.96 -22.39
C SER A 456 -8.95 -5.30 -23.74
N ASP A 457 -10.11 -4.63 -23.90
CA ASP A 457 -10.44 -3.87 -25.09
C ASP A 457 -9.41 -2.77 -25.37
N TYR A 458 -8.99 -2.02 -24.32
CA TYR A 458 -7.98 -0.96 -24.48
C TYR A 458 -6.59 -1.51 -24.82
N GLN A 459 -6.24 -2.70 -24.33
CA GLN A 459 -5.00 -3.37 -24.73
C GLN A 459 -5.00 -3.70 -26.24
N GLU A 460 -6.14 -4.11 -26.78
CA GLU A 460 -6.29 -4.35 -28.21
C GLU A 460 -6.28 -3.04 -29.02
N GLU A 461 -6.98 -2.01 -28.55
CA GLU A 461 -7.11 -0.71 -29.24
C GLU A 461 -5.79 0.05 -29.31
N TYR A 462 -5.11 0.22 -28.16
CA TYR A 462 -3.91 1.06 -28.06
C TYR A 462 -2.59 0.27 -28.21
N GLY A 463 -2.62 -1.05 -28.07
CA GLY A 463 -1.42 -1.88 -28.04
C GLY A 463 -0.58 -1.75 -26.76
N ASP A 464 -1.05 -0.97 -25.78
CA ASP A 464 -0.40 -0.73 -24.49
C ASP A 464 -0.83 -1.79 -23.47
N LEU A 465 -0.07 -1.92 -22.37
CA LEU A 465 -0.45 -2.75 -21.23
C LEU A 465 -1.36 -1.94 -20.29
N TYR A 466 -2.49 -2.52 -19.91
CA TYR A 466 -3.42 -1.93 -18.94
C TYR A 466 -3.65 -2.87 -17.76
N ASN A 467 -3.83 -2.30 -16.56
CA ASN A 467 -4.19 -3.07 -15.37
C ASN A 467 -5.17 -2.31 -14.47
N LEU A 468 -5.88 -3.07 -13.62
CA LEU A 468 -6.81 -2.58 -12.62
C LEU A 468 -6.15 -2.61 -11.25
N GLU A 469 -6.13 -1.49 -10.55
CA GLU A 469 -5.50 -1.35 -9.25
C GLU A 469 -6.48 -0.86 -8.17
N ALA A 470 -6.36 -1.42 -6.98
CA ALA A 470 -6.90 -0.82 -5.77
C ALA A 470 -5.99 0.34 -5.35
N THR A 471 -6.16 1.48 -5.99
CA THR A 471 -5.23 2.62 -5.88
C THR A 471 -5.04 3.07 -4.43
N PRO A 472 -3.80 3.21 -3.94
CA PRO A 472 -3.52 3.81 -2.64
C PRO A 472 -3.75 5.32 -2.71
N ALA A 473 -4.96 5.74 -2.41
CA ALA A 473 -5.41 7.10 -2.65
C ALA A 473 -5.41 7.92 -1.36
N GLU A 474 -4.25 8.47 -0.98
CA GLU A 474 -4.10 9.29 0.23
C GLU A 474 -4.87 10.61 0.11
N SER A 475 -4.60 11.41 -0.92
CA SER A 475 -5.25 12.70 -1.15
C SER A 475 -6.56 12.58 -1.95
N THR A 476 -6.66 11.57 -2.79
CA THR A 476 -7.77 11.38 -3.73
C THR A 476 -9.09 11.15 -2.99
N THR A 477 -9.08 10.35 -1.92
CA THR A 477 -10.26 10.06 -1.09
C THR A 477 -10.89 11.33 -0.52
N TYR A 478 -10.06 12.25 -0.07
CA TYR A 478 -10.48 13.54 0.47
C TYR A 478 -10.89 14.51 -0.63
N ARG A 479 -10.04 14.65 -1.67
CA ARG A 479 -10.28 15.57 -2.77
C ARG A 479 -11.63 15.30 -3.46
N LEU A 480 -11.90 14.06 -3.85
CA LEU A 480 -13.12 13.70 -4.57
C LEU A 480 -14.36 13.88 -3.69
N ALA A 481 -14.32 13.42 -2.45
CA ALA A 481 -15.44 13.57 -1.51
C ALA A 481 -15.74 15.05 -1.21
N LYS A 482 -14.72 15.88 -1.03
CA LYS A 482 -14.88 17.32 -0.81
C LYS A 482 -15.58 17.99 -1.97
N HIS A 483 -15.14 17.76 -3.21
CA HIS A 483 -15.78 18.30 -4.41
C HIS A 483 -17.23 17.81 -4.55
N ASP A 484 -17.48 16.55 -4.22
CA ASP A 484 -18.81 15.98 -4.34
C ASP A 484 -19.80 16.59 -3.34
N VAL A 485 -19.39 16.77 -2.08
CA VAL A 485 -20.25 17.40 -1.05
C VAL A 485 -20.52 18.87 -1.37
N GLU A 486 -19.55 19.59 -1.94
CA GLU A 486 -19.75 20.97 -2.39
C GLU A 486 -20.78 21.08 -3.53
N GLN A 487 -20.79 20.11 -4.44
CA GLN A 487 -21.66 20.08 -5.61
C GLN A 487 -23.00 19.37 -5.35
N PHE A 488 -23.00 18.34 -4.53
CA PHE A 488 -24.13 17.46 -4.20
C PHE A 488 -24.24 17.31 -2.67
N PRO A 489 -24.90 18.24 -1.96
CA PRO A 489 -24.91 18.26 -0.48
C PRO A 489 -25.51 17.02 0.19
N ASP A 490 -26.28 16.22 -0.53
CA ASP A 490 -26.93 14.99 -0.07
C ASP A 490 -26.21 13.69 -0.50
N ILE A 491 -25.07 13.80 -1.17
CA ILE A 491 -24.26 12.63 -1.51
C ILE A 491 -23.70 11.97 -0.23
N ILE A 492 -23.76 10.64 -0.20
CA ILE A 492 -23.29 9.87 0.95
C ILE A 492 -21.78 9.68 0.83
N THR A 493 -21.06 10.10 1.87
CA THR A 493 -19.60 9.87 2.05
C THR A 493 -19.36 8.86 3.16
N ALA A 494 -18.12 8.43 3.35
CA ALA A 494 -17.76 7.49 4.41
C ALA A 494 -17.78 8.13 5.80
N ALA A 495 -17.58 9.46 5.89
CA ALA A 495 -17.52 10.18 7.15
C ALA A 495 -18.86 10.16 7.90
N GLU A 496 -18.77 10.10 9.24
CA GLU A 496 -19.91 10.33 10.12
C GLU A 496 -20.54 11.70 9.87
N LYS A 497 -21.80 11.87 10.27
CA LYS A 497 -22.55 13.11 10.09
C LYS A 497 -21.78 14.28 10.71
N ASN A 498 -21.52 15.31 9.91
CA ASN A 498 -20.70 16.49 10.23
C ASN A 498 -19.18 16.25 10.36
N GLY A 499 -18.66 15.06 10.01
CA GLY A 499 -17.23 14.81 9.86
C GLY A 499 -16.65 15.40 8.58
N THR A 500 -15.33 15.44 8.50
CA THR A 500 -14.63 15.81 7.26
C THR A 500 -14.90 14.77 6.18
N PRO A 501 -15.43 15.13 4.99
CA PRO A 501 -15.82 14.15 3.99
C PRO A 501 -14.60 13.39 3.43
N TYR A 502 -14.73 12.07 3.29
CA TYR A 502 -13.79 11.22 2.59
C TYR A 502 -14.52 10.01 1.98
N TYR A 503 -13.88 9.33 1.04
CA TYR A 503 -14.35 8.07 0.50
C TYR A 503 -13.47 6.91 0.95
N THR A 504 -14.07 5.73 1.09
CA THR A 504 -13.33 4.50 1.36
C THR A 504 -12.42 4.16 0.17
N ASN A 505 -11.22 3.63 0.45
CA ASN A 505 -10.31 3.20 -0.60
C ASN A 505 -10.93 2.09 -1.45
N SER A 506 -10.88 2.26 -2.77
CA SER A 506 -11.25 1.25 -3.77
C SER A 506 -12.53 0.48 -3.41
N SER A 507 -12.45 -0.84 -3.23
CA SER A 507 -13.53 -1.72 -2.78
C SER A 507 -13.32 -2.27 -1.37
N HIS A 508 -12.59 -1.55 -0.53
CA HIS A 508 -12.39 -1.93 0.87
C HIS A 508 -13.68 -1.74 1.68
N LEU A 509 -13.79 -2.49 2.77
CA LEU A 509 -14.85 -2.31 3.75
C LEU A 509 -14.74 -0.95 4.46
N PRO A 510 -15.87 -0.39 4.94
CA PRO A 510 -15.83 0.77 5.81
C PRO A 510 -14.92 0.52 7.02
N VAL A 511 -14.07 1.49 7.34
CA VAL A 511 -13.04 1.34 8.39
C VAL A 511 -13.60 1.12 9.81
N GLY A 512 -14.87 1.44 10.02
CA GLY A 512 -15.59 1.27 11.28
C GLY A 512 -16.50 0.03 11.35
N TYR A 513 -16.44 -0.87 10.35
CA TYR A 513 -17.41 -1.97 10.24
C TYR A 513 -17.26 -3.04 11.34
N THR A 514 -16.14 -3.71 11.40
CA THR A 514 -15.95 -4.86 12.30
C THR A 514 -14.61 -4.82 13.03
N ASP A 515 -14.54 -5.46 14.18
CA ASP A 515 -13.32 -5.74 14.93
C ASP A 515 -12.85 -7.21 14.76
N ASP A 516 -13.61 -8.02 14.03
CA ASP A 516 -13.21 -9.38 13.65
C ASP A 516 -12.45 -9.34 12.30
N VAL A 517 -11.15 -9.67 12.34
CA VAL A 517 -10.30 -9.67 11.15
C VAL A 517 -10.71 -10.74 10.14
N PHE A 518 -11.21 -11.90 10.60
CA PHE A 518 -11.59 -12.99 9.70
C PHE A 518 -12.93 -12.71 9.02
N GLU A 519 -13.87 -12.04 9.69
CA GLU A 519 -15.09 -11.55 9.07
C GLU A 519 -14.77 -10.55 7.93
N ALA A 520 -13.85 -9.63 8.18
CA ALA A 520 -13.40 -8.70 7.14
C ALA A 520 -12.69 -9.42 5.99
N LEU A 521 -11.84 -10.40 6.28
CA LEU A 521 -11.13 -11.20 5.28
C LEU A 521 -12.08 -12.04 4.43
N ASP A 522 -13.13 -12.61 5.02
CA ASP A 522 -14.13 -13.41 4.28
C ASP A 522 -14.81 -12.60 3.18
N ILE A 523 -15.07 -11.30 3.42
CA ILE A 523 -15.65 -10.39 2.43
C ILE A 523 -14.59 -9.93 1.43
N GLN A 524 -13.42 -9.52 1.92
CA GLN A 524 -12.39 -8.89 1.09
C GLN A 524 -11.63 -9.87 0.19
N ASP A 525 -11.55 -11.14 0.55
CA ASP A 525 -10.80 -12.14 -0.21
C ASP A 525 -11.26 -12.26 -1.66
N GLU A 526 -12.57 -12.31 -1.88
CA GLU A 526 -13.12 -12.39 -3.23
C GLU A 526 -12.99 -11.08 -4.01
N LEU A 527 -13.17 -9.94 -3.35
CA LEU A 527 -13.10 -8.63 -4.00
C LEU A 527 -11.66 -8.27 -4.39
N GLN A 528 -10.70 -8.51 -3.51
CA GLN A 528 -9.31 -8.12 -3.77
C GLN A 528 -8.61 -9.01 -4.79
N THR A 529 -9.05 -10.24 -4.99
CA THR A 529 -8.53 -11.13 -6.04
C THR A 529 -8.95 -10.71 -7.45
N LEU A 530 -9.95 -9.84 -7.60
CA LEU A 530 -10.39 -9.33 -8.89
C LEU A 530 -9.51 -8.21 -9.46
N TYR A 531 -8.66 -7.60 -8.66
CA TYR A 531 -7.67 -6.63 -9.16
C TYR A 531 -6.55 -7.36 -9.89
N THR A 532 -6.13 -6.81 -11.03
CA THR A 532 -5.02 -7.35 -11.84
C THR A 532 -3.68 -6.72 -11.49
N SER A 533 -3.68 -5.80 -10.54
CA SER A 533 -2.51 -5.09 -10.02
C SER A 533 -2.63 -4.90 -8.51
N GLY A 534 -2.03 -3.86 -7.97
CA GLY A 534 -1.91 -3.59 -6.55
C GLY A 534 -3.23 -3.61 -5.79
N THR A 535 -3.27 -4.45 -4.78
CA THR A 535 -4.28 -4.45 -3.73
C THR A 535 -3.61 -4.86 -2.43
N VAL A 536 -4.14 -4.44 -1.29
CA VAL A 536 -3.59 -4.81 0.00
C VAL A 536 -4.68 -4.89 1.07
N PHE A 537 -4.61 -5.91 1.89
CA PHE A 537 -5.40 -5.98 3.11
C PHE A 537 -4.58 -5.48 4.30
N HIS A 538 -5.09 -4.46 4.98
CA HIS A 538 -4.49 -3.90 6.19
C HIS A 538 -5.17 -4.45 7.42
N THR A 539 -4.45 -5.21 8.24
CA THR A 539 -4.92 -5.61 9.56
C THR A 539 -4.61 -4.48 10.54
N PHE A 540 -5.51 -3.51 10.68
CA PHE A 540 -5.32 -2.40 11.60
C PHE A 540 -5.48 -2.85 13.05
N LEU A 541 -4.41 -2.69 13.84
CA LEU A 541 -4.34 -3.08 15.24
C LEU A 541 -4.20 -1.82 16.12
N GLY A 542 -4.89 -1.79 17.25
CA GLY A 542 -4.82 -0.66 18.18
C GLY A 542 -3.47 -0.54 18.89
N GLU A 543 -2.74 -1.66 18.99
CA GLU A 543 -1.44 -1.75 19.64
C GLU A 543 -0.60 -2.87 19.00
N LYS A 544 0.63 -3.06 19.46
CA LYS A 544 1.47 -4.18 19.01
C LYS A 544 0.84 -5.53 19.36
N LEU A 545 1.10 -6.54 18.52
CA LEU A 545 0.77 -7.93 18.87
C LEU A 545 1.56 -8.37 20.11
N PRO A 546 1.02 -9.33 20.90
CA PRO A 546 1.66 -9.74 22.15
C PRO A 546 3.09 -10.22 21.99
N ASP A 547 3.33 -11.03 20.99
CA ASP A 547 4.62 -11.66 20.69
C ASP A 547 4.77 -12.02 19.22
N TRP A 548 5.95 -12.51 18.86
CA TRP A 548 6.26 -12.94 17.50
C TRP A 548 5.45 -14.19 17.07
N LYS A 549 5.10 -15.10 17.99
CA LYS A 549 4.30 -16.31 17.68
C LYS A 549 2.90 -15.95 17.25
N SER A 550 2.27 -14.99 17.92
CA SER A 550 0.96 -14.44 17.55
C SER A 550 0.99 -13.82 16.16
N ALA A 551 2.06 -13.07 15.84
CA ALA A 551 2.24 -12.49 14.51
C ALA A 551 2.43 -13.58 13.45
N ALA A 552 3.31 -14.56 13.69
CA ALA A 552 3.56 -15.69 12.80
C ALA A 552 2.28 -16.50 12.54
N SER A 553 1.52 -16.81 13.60
CA SER A 553 0.26 -17.55 13.50
C SER A 553 -0.78 -16.80 12.65
N LEU A 554 -0.92 -15.49 12.85
CA LEU A 554 -1.87 -14.69 12.07
C LEU A 554 -1.47 -14.61 10.60
N VAL A 555 -0.19 -14.31 10.31
CA VAL A 555 0.35 -14.27 8.94
C VAL A 555 0.14 -15.61 8.24
N ARG A 556 0.47 -16.73 8.93
CA ARG A 556 0.31 -18.09 8.41
C ARG A 556 -1.16 -18.43 8.14
N LYS A 557 -2.06 -18.14 9.08
CA LYS A 557 -3.51 -18.39 8.91
C LYS A 557 -4.08 -17.65 7.70
N ILE A 558 -3.67 -16.40 7.48
CA ILE A 558 -4.09 -15.65 6.31
C ILE A 558 -3.54 -16.30 5.04
N ALA A 559 -2.24 -16.62 4.99
CA ALA A 559 -1.61 -17.20 3.81
C ALA A 559 -2.21 -18.56 3.41
N GLU A 560 -2.48 -19.43 4.39
CA GLU A 560 -2.98 -20.79 4.14
C GLU A 560 -4.48 -20.86 3.83
N ASN A 561 -5.29 -19.89 4.30
CA ASN A 561 -6.75 -19.97 4.20
C ASN A 561 -7.37 -18.98 3.22
N TYR A 562 -6.65 -17.95 2.79
CA TYR A 562 -7.16 -16.88 1.91
C TYR A 562 -6.36 -16.81 0.61
N LYS A 563 -7.06 -16.46 -0.48
CA LYS A 563 -6.45 -16.21 -1.79
C LYS A 563 -5.87 -14.81 -1.91
N LEU A 564 -6.09 -14.00 -0.90
CA LEU A 564 -5.64 -12.62 -0.80
C LEU A 564 -4.15 -12.52 -1.15
N PRO A 565 -3.78 -11.75 -2.20
CA PRO A 565 -2.42 -11.79 -2.72
C PRO A 565 -1.40 -11.03 -1.87
N TYR A 566 -1.86 -10.01 -1.10
CA TYR A 566 -0.97 -9.08 -0.44
C TYR A 566 -1.62 -8.48 0.80
N TYR A 567 -0.93 -8.56 1.93
CA TYR A 567 -1.46 -8.11 3.22
C TYR A 567 -0.35 -7.68 4.17
N THR A 568 -0.75 -6.98 5.24
CA THR A 568 0.18 -6.51 6.27
C THR A 568 -0.53 -6.36 7.61
N MET A 569 0.24 -6.54 8.69
CA MET A 569 -0.18 -6.16 10.03
C MET A 569 0.11 -4.68 10.24
N SER A 570 -0.81 -3.95 10.83
CA SER A 570 -0.72 -2.48 10.95
C SER A 570 -1.02 -2.03 12.39
N PRO A 571 -0.11 -2.34 13.36
CA PRO A 571 -0.24 -1.84 14.73
C PRO A 571 -0.09 -0.32 14.78
N THR A 572 -0.79 0.32 15.71
CA THR A 572 -0.57 1.71 16.08
C THR A 572 0.48 1.77 17.18
N TYR A 573 1.40 2.72 17.11
CA TYR A 573 2.40 2.97 18.15
C TYR A 573 2.68 4.46 18.26
N SER A 574 3.35 4.85 19.35
CA SER A 574 3.71 6.24 19.60
C SER A 574 5.18 6.36 19.95
N ILE A 575 5.77 7.52 19.68
CA ILE A 575 7.16 7.81 20.02
C ILE A 575 7.20 9.02 20.94
N CYS A 576 7.75 8.82 22.14
CA CYS A 576 8.08 9.88 23.05
C CYS A 576 9.55 10.27 22.88
N LYS A 577 9.83 11.56 22.80
CA LYS A 577 11.20 12.07 22.67
C LYS A 577 12.13 11.62 23.81
N ASN A 578 11.60 11.45 25.02
CA ASN A 578 12.38 11.10 26.21
C ASN A 578 12.38 9.59 26.51
N HIS A 579 11.32 8.85 26.08
CA HIS A 579 11.12 7.43 26.45
C HIS A 579 11.06 6.49 25.25
N GLY A 580 11.22 7.02 24.02
CA GLY A 580 11.22 6.22 22.80
C GLY A 580 9.86 5.61 22.51
N TYR A 581 9.85 4.33 22.11
CA TYR A 581 8.68 3.58 21.67
C TYR A 581 7.64 3.38 22.80
N LEU A 582 6.39 3.64 22.47
CA LEU A 582 5.21 3.39 23.30
C LEU A 582 4.20 2.56 22.47
N SER A 583 3.64 1.50 23.06
CA SER A 583 2.60 0.70 22.40
C SER A 583 1.28 1.47 22.34
N GLY A 584 0.58 1.36 21.22
CA GLY A 584 -0.74 1.95 21.02
C GLY A 584 -0.75 3.46 20.79
N GLU A 585 -1.95 4.02 20.78
CA GLU A 585 -2.22 5.44 20.57
C GLU A 585 -2.02 6.25 21.86
N GLN A 586 -0.88 6.94 21.96
CA GLN A 586 -0.50 7.74 23.12
C GLN A 586 -0.12 9.15 22.66
N PHE A 587 -1.07 10.10 22.65
CA PHE A 587 -0.76 11.52 22.33
C PHE A 587 0.05 12.20 23.41
N LYS A 588 0.03 11.68 24.63
CA LYS A 588 0.87 12.09 25.75
C LYS A 588 1.59 10.89 26.32
N CYS A 589 2.87 11.04 26.58
CA CYS A 589 3.67 9.99 27.19
C CYS A 589 3.16 9.65 28.60
N PRO A 590 2.84 8.39 28.90
CA PRO A 590 2.36 7.99 30.22
C PRO A 590 3.42 8.10 31.32
N TYR A 591 4.70 8.25 30.94
CA TYR A 591 5.82 8.33 31.89
C TYR A 591 6.21 9.77 32.24
N CYS A 592 6.23 10.72 31.27
CA CYS A 592 6.66 12.09 31.51
C CYS A 592 5.59 13.15 31.25
N GLY A 593 4.42 12.77 30.67
CA GLY A 593 3.34 13.69 30.35
C GLY A 593 3.57 14.58 29.12
N GLU A 594 4.77 14.52 28.51
CA GLU A 594 5.10 15.27 27.29
C GLU A 594 4.32 14.74 26.07
N GLU A 595 4.20 15.56 25.04
CA GLU A 595 3.60 15.15 23.78
C GLU A 595 4.38 14.01 23.14
N ALA A 596 3.66 13.00 22.64
CA ALA A 596 4.21 11.90 21.88
C ALA A 596 3.62 11.88 20.47
N GLU A 597 4.42 11.43 19.52
CA GLU A 597 4.00 11.31 18.12
C GLU A 597 3.34 9.97 17.88
N VAL A 598 2.05 9.98 17.53
CA VAL A 598 1.29 8.77 17.18
C VAL A 598 1.56 8.40 15.73
N TYR A 599 2.00 7.17 15.49
CA TYR A 599 2.26 6.60 14.18
C TYR A 599 1.21 5.56 13.83
N SER A 600 0.64 5.69 12.67
CA SER A 600 -0.21 4.67 12.07
C SER A 600 0.03 4.61 10.56
N ARG A 601 -0.42 3.52 9.93
CA ARG A 601 -0.31 3.35 8.50
C ARG A 601 -1.41 4.16 7.80
N ILE A 602 -1.01 5.12 6.97
CA ILE A 602 -1.97 5.97 6.27
C ILE A 602 -2.65 5.21 5.12
N THR A 603 -1.89 4.79 4.15
CA THR A 603 -2.34 3.91 3.04
C THR A 603 -1.30 2.86 2.68
N GLY A 604 -0.03 3.17 2.72
CA GLY A 604 1.06 2.28 2.30
C GLY A 604 2.29 2.35 3.18
N TYR A 605 2.35 3.32 4.05
CA TYR A 605 3.51 3.58 4.89
C TYR A 605 3.08 4.24 6.20
N TYR A 606 3.94 4.13 7.20
CA TYR A 606 3.73 4.75 8.51
C TYR A 606 4.09 6.23 8.48
N ARG A 607 3.23 7.05 9.11
CA ARG A 607 3.45 8.48 9.29
C ARG A 607 2.87 8.95 10.62
N PRO A 608 3.44 10.00 11.21
CA PRO A 608 2.78 10.69 12.32
C PRO A 608 1.39 11.16 11.90
N VAL A 609 0.36 10.75 12.64
CA VAL A 609 -1.05 11.09 12.35
C VAL A 609 -1.27 12.60 12.27
N LYS A 610 -0.53 13.38 13.05
CA LYS A 610 -0.56 14.87 13.01
C LYS A 610 -0.21 15.48 11.65
N ASN A 611 0.46 14.71 10.77
CA ASN A 611 0.87 15.18 9.45
C ASN A 611 -0.09 14.73 8.32
N TRP A 612 -1.19 14.05 8.67
CA TRP A 612 -2.15 13.56 7.68
C TRP A 612 -3.07 14.68 7.21
N ASN A 613 -3.61 14.54 5.98
CA ASN A 613 -4.66 15.44 5.51
C ASN A 613 -5.96 15.25 6.32
N ASP A 614 -6.86 16.23 6.24
CA ASP A 614 -8.06 16.27 7.08
C ASP A 614 -8.97 15.05 6.88
N GLY A 615 -9.13 14.57 5.63
CA GLY A 615 -9.94 13.39 5.32
C GLY A 615 -9.36 12.11 5.89
N LYS A 616 -8.04 11.93 5.79
CA LYS A 616 -7.35 10.78 6.39
C LYS A 616 -7.31 10.84 7.92
N THR A 617 -7.24 12.03 8.48
CA THR A 617 -7.37 12.24 9.93
C THR A 617 -8.77 11.86 10.42
N GLN A 618 -9.82 12.16 9.64
CA GLN A 618 -11.19 11.74 9.94
C GLN A 618 -11.34 10.20 9.85
N GLU A 619 -10.83 9.60 8.79
CA GLU A 619 -10.79 8.13 8.64
C GLU A 619 -10.10 7.46 9.83
N PHE A 620 -8.96 8.00 10.30
CA PHE A 620 -8.26 7.45 11.46
C PHE A 620 -9.11 7.46 12.72
N LYS A 621 -9.85 8.55 12.98
CA LYS A 621 -10.76 8.66 14.13
C LYS A 621 -11.91 7.65 14.09
N GLU A 622 -12.40 7.33 12.89
CA GLU A 622 -13.51 6.40 12.67
C GLU A 622 -13.05 4.95 12.51
N ARG A 623 -11.72 4.72 12.46
CA ARG A 623 -11.13 3.40 12.25
C ARG A 623 -11.37 2.50 13.46
N LYS A 624 -12.10 1.41 13.26
CA LYS A 624 -12.22 0.33 14.23
C LYS A 624 -11.03 -0.61 14.07
N VAL A 625 -10.32 -0.83 15.15
CA VAL A 625 -9.15 -1.73 15.15
C VAL A 625 -9.61 -3.17 15.36
N TYR A 626 -8.92 -4.11 14.69
CA TYR A 626 -9.23 -5.53 14.85
C TYR A 626 -8.79 -6.06 16.21
N ASP A 627 -9.67 -6.79 16.86
CA ASP A 627 -9.39 -7.56 18.06
C ASP A 627 -9.04 -9.00 17.69
N ILE A 628 -7.75 -9.28 17.58
CA ILE A 628 -7.26 -10.61 17.18
C ILE A 628 -7.67 -11.70 18.17
N THR A 629 -7.87 -11.36 19.42
CA THR A 629 -8.25 -12.31 20.47
C THR A 629 -9.68 -12.81 20.32
N ASN A 630 -10.58 -11.94 19.87
CA ASN A 630 -11.99 -12.24 19.66
C ASN A 630 -12.34 -12.54 18.20
N SER A 631 -11.35 -12.53 17.31
CA SER A 631 -11.55 -12.87 15.90
C SER A 631 -11.61 -14.37 15.68
N HIS A 632 -12.63 -14.84 14.96
CA HIS A 632 -12.89 -16.26 14.72
C HIS A 632 -12.96 -16.60 13.24
N MET A 633 -12.02 -17.47 12.80
CA MET A 633 -12.04 -17.98 11.44
C MET A 633 -13.19 -18.98 11.24
N ARG A 634 -14.07 -18.70 10.28
CA ARG A 634 -15.17 -19.61 9.92
C ARG A 634 -14.64 -20.78 9.07
N PRO A 635 -15.14 -22.03 9.28
CA PRO A 635 -14.74 -23.15 8.43
C PRO A 635 -15.18 -22.91 6.97
N ARG A 636 -14.25 -22.96 6.04
CA ARG A 636 -14.51 -22.70 4.60
C ARG A 636 -14.88 -23.94 3.79
N THR A 637 -14.76 -25.16 4.34
CA THR A 637 -15.15 -26.43 3.69
C THR A 637 -16.19 -27.16 4.51
N GLN A 638 -17.09 -27.89 3.86
CA GLN A 638 -18.09 -28.72 4.55
C GLN A 638 -17.45 -29.73 5.53
N ALA A 639 -16.28 -30.29 5.19
CA ALA A 639 -15.53 -31.19 6.07
C ALA A 639 -15.00 -30.46 7.33
N ALA A 640 -14.51 -29.23 7.18
CA ALA A 640 -14.05 -28.41 8.31
C ALA A 640 -15.21 -27.86 9.15
N ALA A 641 -16.40 -27.63 8.53
CA ALA A 641 -17.61 -27.28 9.26
C ALA A 641 -18.12 -28.45 10.11
N GLU A 642 -18.08 -29.68 9.56
CA GLU A 642 -18.47 -30.89 10.31
C GLU A 642 -17.47 -31.23 11.44
N GLU A 643 -16.16 -30.94 11.28
CA GLU A 643 -15.16 -31.07 12.33
C GLU A 643 -15.34 -30.01 13.44
N ALA A 644 -15.64 -28.77 13.07
CA ALA A 644 -15.92 -27.69 14.03
C ALA A 644 -17.24 -27.94 14.80
N GLU A 645 -18.26 -28.46 14.11
CA GLU A 645 -19.52 -28.84 14.73
C GLU A 645 -19.39 -30.08 15.67
N LYS A 646 -18.53 -31.05 15.31
CA LYS A 646 -18.15 -32.16 16.18
C LYS A 646 -17.29 -31.73 17.37
N ALA A 647 -16.41 -30.76 17.21
CA ALA A 647 -15.62 -30.19 18.31
C ALA A 647 -16.48 -29.38 19.29
N ALA A 648 -17.55 -28.72 18.80
CA ALA A 648 -18.49 -27.96 19.62
C ALA A 648 -19.44 -28.81 20.47
N VAL A 649 -19.62 -30.09 20.11
CA VAL A 649 -20.62 -30.98 20.79
C VAL A 649 -20.08 -31.65 22.04
N ASP A 650 -18.77 -31.60 22.34
CA ASP A 650 -18.15 -32.37 23.44
C ASP A 650 -17.89 -31.58 24.74
N ASP A 651 -18.30 -30.31 24.86
CA ASP A 651 -18.11 -29.47 26.06
C ASP A 651 -19.44 -29.14 26.77
N SER A 652 -20.10 -30.16 27.27
CA SER A 652 -21.36 -29.99 28.06
C SER A 652 -21.13 -29.64 29.55
N GLU A 653 -19.88 -29.61 30.02
CA GLU A 653 -19.56 -29.26 31.41
C GLU A 653 -19.17 -27.78 31.53
N THR A 654 -19.71 -27.10 32.54
CA THR A 654 -19.33 -25.75 32.92
C THR A 654 -17.87 -25.75 33.43
N LYS A 655 -16.95 -25.06 32.72
CA LYS A 655 -15.51 -25.00 33.07
C LYS A 655 -15.02 -23.57 32.96
N THR A 656 -14.11 -23.20 33.85
CA THR A 656 -13.41 -21.91 33.79
C THR A 656 -11.91 -22.21 33.80
N LEU A 657 -11.23 -21.92 32.68
CA LEU A 657 -9.81 -22.24 32.47
C LEU A 657 -9.01 -20.93 32.32
N LEU A 658 -7.99 -20.73 33.13
CA LEU A 658 -7.09 -19.58 33.02
C LEU A 658 -5.74 -20.02 32.40
N PHE A 659 -5.52 -19.61 31.16
CA PHE A 659 -4.26 -19.87 30.47
C PHE A 659 -3.20 -18.84 30.86
N THR A 660 -2.04 -19.33 31.29
CA THR A 660 -0.92 -18.52 31.78
C THR A 660 0.41 -19.01 31.20
N THR A 661 1.46 -18.20 31.30
CA THR A 661 2.84 -18.60 31.03
C THR A 661 3.75 -18.29 32.22
N LYS A 662 4.86 -19.01 32.36
CA LYS A 662 5.78 -18.88 33.51
C LYS A 662 6.38 -17.49 33.68
N THR A 663 6.51 -16.74 32.59
CA THR A 663 7.17 -15.42 32.56
C THR A 663 6.20 -14.23 32.48
N CYS A 664 4.90 -14.44 32.51
CA CYS A 664 3.89 -13.44 32.28
C CYS A 664 3.55 -12.60 33.55
N PRO A 665 3.93 -11.32 33.65
CA PRO A 665 3.60 -10.47 34.80
C PRO A 665 2.09 -10.24 34.96
N ASN A 666 1.36 -10.11 33.82
CA ASN A 666 -0.05 -9.83 33.79
C ASN A 666 -0.91 -11.06 34.24
N CYS A 667 -0.36 -12.24 34.16
CA CYS A 667 -1.02 -13.46 34.65
C CYS A 667 -1.23 -13.42 36.14
N ARG A 668 -0.29 -12.86 36.92
CA ARG A 668 -0.45 -12.67 38.37
C ARG A 668 -1.59 -11.72 38.71
N VAL A 669 -1.80 -10.69 37.89
CA VAL A 669 -2.92 -9.74 38.07
C VAL A 669 -4.25 -10.43 37.80
N ALA A 670 -4.34 -11.20 36.73
CA ALA A 670 -5.53 -12.00 36.39
C ALA A 670 -5.89 -13.00 37.50
N THR A 671 -4.91 -13.79 37.95
CA THR A 671 -5.03 -14.73 39.06
C THR A 671 -5.56 -14.07 40.33
N SER A 672 -4.91 -12.96 40.74
CA SER A 672 -5.32 -12.20 41.94
C SER A 672 -6.72 -11.62 41.83
N SER A 673 -7.17 -11.24 40.63
CA SER A 673 -8.54 -10.71 40.42
C SER A 673 -9.61 -11.80 40.56
N LEU A 674 -9.36 -12.97 39.97
CA LEU A 674 -10.29 -14.13 40.12
C LEU A 674 -10.37 -14.66 41.55
N GLU A 675 -9.21 -14.73 42.25
CA GLU A 675 -9.14 -15.13 43.66
C GLU A 675 -9.90 -14.16 44.57
N LYS A 676 -9.76 -12.85 44.36
CA LYS A 676 -10.52 -11.84 45.15
C LYS A 676 -12.02 -11.90 44.94
N ALA A 677 -12.44 -12.30 43.75
CA ALA A 677 -13.85 -12.46 43.38
C ALA A 677 -14.40 -13.84 43.75
N ASN A 678 -13.58 -14.72 44.34
CA ASN A 678 -13.94 -16.14 44.64
C ASN A 678 -14.46 -16.92 43.42
N ILE A 679 -13.99 -16.62 42.23
CA ILE A 679 -14.34 -17.36 41.01
C ILE A 679 -13.42 -18.57 40.88
N PRO A 680 -13.94 -19.81 40.90
CA PRO A 680 -13.12 -21.01 40.74
C PRO A 680 -12.64 -21.13 39.30
N TYR A 681 -11.36 -21.44 39.10
CA TYR A 681 -10.78 -21.65 37.81
C TYR A 681 -9.69 -22.75 37.88
N GLU A 682 -9.46 -23.39 36.75
CA GLU A 682 -8.31 -24.27 36.51
C GLU A 682 -7.18 -23.51 35.85
N LEU A 683 -5.98 -23.58 36.40
CA LEU A 683 -4.81 -22.92 35.88
C LEU A 683 -4.14 -23.81 34.83
N ILE A 684 -4.03 -23.31 33.60
CA ILE A 684 -3.41 -24.01 32.47
C ILE A 684 -2.11 -23.31 32.08
N ASP A 685 -1.00 -24.04 32.12
CA ASP A 685 0.24 -23.57 31.53
C ASP A 685 0.14 -23.70 30.00
N ALA A 686 0.10 -22.57 29.30
CA ALA A 686 -0.09 -22.54 27.85
C ALA A 686 1.13 -23.14 27.09
N GLU A 687 2.31 -23.12 27.69
CA GLU A 687 3.52 -23.68 27.09
C GLU A 687 3.56 -25.21 27.18
N GLU A 688 2.90 -25.79 28.17
CA GLU A 688 2.86 -27.23 28.43
C GLU A 688 1.59 -27.92 27.89
N ASN A 689 0.55 -27.13 27.52
CA ASN A 689 -0.77 -27.65 27.13
C ASN A 689 -1.20 -27.13 25.74
N MET A 690 -0.37 -27.32 24.73
CA MET A 690 -0.63 -26.84 23.37
C MET A 690 -1.94 -27.37 22.76
N GLU A 691 -2.36 -28.58 23.12
CA GLU A 691 -3.62 -29.18 22.68
C GLU A 691 -4.85 -28.36 23.15
N LEU A 692 -4.84 -27.89 24.38
CA LEU A 692 -5.89 -27.03 24.92
C LEU A 692 -5.78 -25.60 24.37
N VAL A 693 -4.58 -25.11 24.13
CA VAL A 693 -4.31 -23.83 23.49
C VAL A 693 -4.93 -23.80 22.09
N GLU A 694 -4.74 -24.86 21.31
CA GLU A 694 -5.33 -25.03 19.98
C GLU A 694 -6.85 -25.21 20.05
N LYS A 695 -7.33 -26.08 20.95
CA LYS A 695 -8.77 -26.37 21.13
C LYS A 695 -9.57 -25.09 21.39
N TYR A 696 -9.08 -24.22 22.27
CA TYR A 696 -9.79 -22.97 22.64
C TYR A 696 -9.27 -21.75 21.87
N GLY A 697 -8.34 -21.93 20.94
CA GLY A 697 -7.76 -20.87 20.11
C GLY A 697 -7.08 -19.78 20.95
N VAL A 698 -6.38 -20.14 22.02
CA VAL A 698 -5.71 -19.19 22.91
C VAL A 698 -4.48 -18.60 22.24
N MET A 699 -4.45 -17.27 22.07
CA MET A 699 -3.42 -16.57 21.33
C MET A 699 -2.45 -15.79 22.24
N GLN A 700 -2.79 -15.59 23.50
CA GLN A 700 -1.98 -14.84 24.48
C GLN A 700 -2.27 -15.25 25.92
N ALA A 701 -1.37 -14.92 26.84
CA ALA A 701 -1.55 -15.10 28.28
C ALA A 701 -1.53 -13.72 28.99
N PRO A 702 -2.41 -13.46 29.99
CA PRO A 702 -3.46 -14.36 30.45
C PRO A 702 -4.69 -14.36 29.53
N THR A 703 -5.31 -15.54 29.35
CA THR A 703 -6.63 -15.67 28.72
C THR A 703 -7.50 -16.56 29.60
N LEU A 704 -8.72 -16.08 29.91
CA LEU A 704 -9.72 -16.83 30.65
C LEU A 704 -10.76 -17.38 29.67
N ILE A 705 -10.96 -18.69 29.69
CA ILE A 705 -12.03 -19.38 28.96
C ILE A 705 -13.10 -19.77 29.95
N VAL A 706 -14.33 -19.30 29.71
CA VAL A 706 -15.51 -19.67 30.51
C VAL A 706 -16.46 -20.45 29.62
N VAL A 707 -16.63 -21.73 29.91
CA VAL A 707 -17.63 -22.59 29.26
C VAL A 707 -18.83 -22.67 30.16
N LYS A 708 -20.01 -22.25 29.68
CA LYS A 708 -21.27 -22.31 30.43
C LYS A 708 -22.42 -22.60 29.47
N ASP A 709 -23.19 -23.64 29.75
CA ASP A 709 -24.33 -24.04 28.92
C ASP A 709 -23.99 -24.25 27.43
N GLY A 710 -22.82 -24.84 27.14
CA GLY A 710 -22.34 -25.07 25.79
C GLY A 710 -21.83 -23.82 25.05
N LYS A 711 -21.81 -22.67 25.73
CA LYS A 711 -21.27 -21.41 25.17
C LYS A 711 -19.88 -21.13 25.73
N VAL A 712 -18.92 -20.94 24.85
CA VAL A 712 -17.54 -20.58 25.22
C VAL A 712 -17.42 -19.07 25.20
N THR A 713 -17.01 -18.47 26.31
CA THR A 713 -16.67 -17.05 26.42
C THR A 713 -15.15 -16.93 26.64
N LYS A 714 -14.48 -16.12 25.85
CA LYS A 714 -13.03 -15.94 25.89
C LYS A 714 -12.70 -14.51 26.30
N LEU A 715 -11.91 -14.36 27.34
CA LEU A 715 -11.51 -13.07 27.91
C LEU A 715 -9.99 -13.00 27.95
N ALA A 716 -9.43 -12.26 27.01
CA ALA A 716 -7.99 -12.06 26.92
C ALA A 716 -7.57 -10.81 27.68
N ASN A 717 -6.34 -10.80 28.16
CA ASN A 717 -5.64 -9.82 28.98
C ASN A 717 -6.17 -9.64 30.42
N ALA A 718 -5.29 -9.13 31.27
CA ALA A 718 -5.60 -8.97 32.71
C ALA A 718 -6.75 -7.99 32.97
N SER A 719 -6.93 -6.97 32.12
CA SER A 719 -7.98 -5.94 32.31
C SER A 719 -9.38 -6.51 32.05
N ASN A 720 -9.55 -7.31 30.99
CA ASN A 720 -10.84 -7.94 30.69
C ASN A 720 -11.20 -9.02 31.71
N ILE A 721 -10.21 -9.78 32.19
CA ILE A 721 -10.40 -10.77 33.25
C ILE A 721 -10.77 -10.08 34.55
N LYS A 722 -10.15 -8.96 34.90
CA LYS A 722 -10.49 -8.14 36.06
C LYS A 722 -11.92 -7.60 35.99
N ASN A 723 -12.31 -7.03 34.82
CA ASN A 723 -13.67 -6.52 34.61
C ASN A 723 -14.74 -7.65 34.73
N TYR A 724 -14.40 -8.83 34.23
CA TYR A 724 -15.25 -10.01 34.39
C TYR A 724 -15.36 -10.42 35.86
N ALA A 725 -14.26 -10.49 36.59
CA ALA A 725 -14.23 -10.83 38.01
C ALA A 725 -15.02 -9.82 38.86
N GLU A 726 -14.99 -8.52 38.53
CA GLU A 726 -15.77 -7.48 39.20
C GLU A 726 -17.30 -7.55 38.91
N LYS A 727 -17.69 -8.17 37.78
CA LYS A 727 -19.12 -8.33 37.42
C LYS A 727 -19.74 -9.60 37.94
N GLU A 728 -19.00 -10.69 38.04
CA GLU A 728 -19.51 -12.02 38.43
C GLU A 728 -19.20 -12.37 39.88
N GLY A 729 -18.26 -11.68 40.56
CA GLY A 729 -17.95 -11.78 41.97
C GLY A 729 -18.65 -10.70 42.79
#